data_c12c7af862b9c4b47f632b30317cf2d0
#
_entry.id   c12c7af862b9c4b47f632b30317cf2d0
#
_cell.length_a   1.000
_cell.length_b   1.000
_cell.length_c   1.000
_cell.angle_alpha   90.00
_cell.angle_beta   90.00
_cell.angle_gamma   90.00
#
_symmetry.space_group_name_H-M   'P 1'
#
loop_
_entity.id
_entity.type
_entity.pdbx_description
1 polymer ?
#
loop_
_entity_poly.entity_id
_entity_poly.type
_entity_poly.pdbx_seq_one_letter_code
_entity_poly.pdbx_strand_id
1 'polypeptide(L)'
;MEEANNKTGSGAKKALLAATAIIVIIGAGAVGAKVYYQKQVEKLIAERGATAASVDVDFLGQVHIKELTLPLKTGEKISVASVDGRPKLPFADGVLELKNISMEVAKTNIAIPNARIENADIERPASSEAEGKDADISLSRRIERLSAKRISIPVMTVSQSVGSVQQKIVYTNAAMSDIAHGRIAQYTVDKTNIDATIAASGGNGASQPKPMTMSTGEIKGQDVDVAYAARLYTETAGPDDKEPKQVYGPLSVSKLSMSDQSGGFSYEELRSDGFSAKMPAQPLVETLAAITAVQNIDDLTSEQRQAYFGKVLSIFGMIGKSNIQLIGLKIDAPEKVSGTQDKRSIATIDRIEMQIEGYKTDFGLHGMSVANGEDKVLMEEASIKAFDWTLPAEGLSKAAALEPDELATFPYRQFLPSFERFRISGLDFDTSAPEKTDEPATGKPERIKFALKNFETVLKNPVNGIPTDLENKMEDLVIPIPEDSSEFAEARALGLKELTLSYALSSAWDEKNSSLAIRQISVSGKDFGRIELSGLLSGITKEFFSFDVANAYAALFSVMGREIKFTWKDEGGVALLTKLYALQNNISEAQARTTLTLGASFLMQQLAAERPQLRGATDALAAFVLKPGTLTVTVKAKNPNGLGIFDLAAASQDPLILLDKVDIQAAAE
;
A
#
# COMPACT_ATOMS: atom_id res chain seq x y z
N MET A 1 20.21 30.34 9.24
CA MET A 1 20.14 28.88 9.09
C MET A 1 19.59 28.61 7.70
N GLU A 2 20.44 28.87 6.73
CA GLU A 2 20.09 28.81 5.30
C GLU A 2 20.88 27.68 4.64
N GLU A 3 20.28 27.02 3.66
CA GLU A 3 20.87 26.08 2.73
C GLU A 3 21.34 24.70 3.25
N ALA A 4 20.41 23.91 3.77
CA ALA A 4 20.62 22.46 3.83
C ALA A 4 19.34 21.71 3.43
N ASN A 5 18.87 21.94 2.21
CA ASN A 5 17.78 21.12 1.71
C ASN A 5 18.02 20.68 0.26
N ASN A 6 17.89 19.39 0.03
CA ASN A 6 17.54 18.75 -1.21
C ASN A 6 18.63 18.39 -2.23
N LYS A 7 19.29 17.25 -1.98
CA LYS A 7 19.78 16.40 -3.09
C LYS A 7 19.88 14.92 -2.64
N THR A 8 18.81 14.39 -2.07
CA THR A 8 18.72 12.97 -1.71
C THR A 8 18.14 12.15 -2.87
N GLY A 9 18.90 11.26 -3.43
CA GLY A 9 18.43 10.26 -4.41
C GLY A 9 19.13 10.23 -5.77
N SER A 10 20.04 11.15 -6.05
CA SER A 10 20.66 11.26 -7.40
C SER A 10 22.00 10.51 -7.58
N GLY A 11 22.63 10.05 -6.51
CA GLY A 11 23.99 9.49 -6.58
C GLY A 11 24.10 8.18 -7.35
N ALA A 12 23.28 7.20 -7.04
CA ALA A 12 23.32 5.89 -7.72
C ALA A 12 22.86 5.96 -9.19
N LYS A 13 21.88 6.84 -9.48
CA LYS A 13 21.41 7.09 -10.86
C LYS A 13 22.44 7.84 -11.69
N LYS A 14 23.20 8.75 -11.07
CA LYS A 14 24.29 9.47 -11.74
C LYS A 14 25.52 8.58 -11.98
N ALA A 15 25.76 7.57 -11.12
CA ALA A 15 26.81 6.58 -11.34
C ALA A 15 26.57 5.71 -12.58
N LEU A 16 25.32 5.33 -12.83
CA LEU A 16 24.96 4.58 -14.04
C LEU A 16 25.14 5.43 -15.31
N LEU A 17 24.81 6.72 -15.24
CA LEU A 17 25.00 7.69 -16.32
C LEU A 17 26.48 7.97 -16.61
N ALA A 18 27.33 7.92 -15.59
CA ALA A 18 28.78 8.11 -15.74
C ALA A 18 29.45 6.90 -16.41
N ALA A 19 29.10 5.68 -16.04
CA ALA A 19 29.58 4.48 -16.73
C ALA A 19 29.18 4.50 -18.23
N THR A 20 28.01 5.02 -18.53
CA THR A 20 27.50 5.19 -19.91
C THR A 20 28.32 6.23 -20.69
N ALA A 21 28.74 7.34 -20.07
CA ALA A 21 29.54 8.39 -20.74
C ALA A 21 30.93 7.89 -21.14
N ILE A 22 31.52 6.96 -20.40
CA ILE A 22 32.83 6.37 -20.71
C ILE A 22 32.76 5.50 -21.96
N ILE A 23 31.68 4.74 -22.16
CA ILE A 23 31.47 3.89 -23.35
C ILE A 23 31.37 4.75 -24.61
N VAL A 24 30.78 5.94 -24.51
CA VAL A 24 30.57 6.86 -25.64
C VAL A 24 31.85 7.34 -26.30
N ILE A 25 32.98 7.41 -25.54
CA ILE A 25 34.23 7.98 -26.04
C ILE A 25 35.08 6.94 -26.78
N ILE A 26 34.95 5.67 -26.46
CA ILE A 26 35.88 4.64 -26.90
C ILE A 26 35.39 3.83 -28.09
N GLY A 27 34.09 3.86 -28.41
CA GLY A 27 33.46 2.98 -29.42
C GLY A 27 33.55 3.37 -30.89
N ALA A 28 34.18 4.47 -31.26
CA ALA A 28 34.13 4.95 -32.63
C ALA A 28 35.51 4.98 -33.32
N GLY A 29 35.88 3.94 -34.00
CA GLY A 29 36.96 4.02 -34.99
C GLY A 29 37.77 2.78 -35.22
N ALA A 30 37.51 2.08 -36.31
CA ALA A 30 38.41 1.07 -36.83
C ALA A 30 38.49 1.13 -38.34
N VAL A 31 39.63 0.96 -38.82
CA VAL A 31 40.29 0.53 -40.06
C VAL A 31 41.19 1.59 -40.72
N GLY A 32 42.51 1.33 -40.70
CA GLY A 32 43.56 2.04 -41.35
C GLY A 32 44.76 2.32 -40.45
N ALA A 33 45.94 2.54 -40.95
CA ALA A 33 47.23 2.61 -40.29
C ALA A 33 47.27 3.32 -38.92
N LYS A 34 48.12 2.86 -37.99
CA LYS A 34 48.37 3.34 -36.62
C LYS A 34 48.16 4.85 -36.42
N VAL A 35 48.71 5.66 -37.31
CA VAL A 35 48.66 7.14 -37.22
C VAL A 35 47.24 7.68 -37.51
N TYR A 36 46.49 7.04 -38.38
CA TYR A 36 45.12 7.45 -38.65
C TYR A 36 44.19 7.16 -37.47
N TYR A 37 44.33 5.98 -36.84
CA TYR A 37 43.53 5.60 -35.67
C TYR A 37 43.84 6.45 -34.45
N GLN A 38 45.12 6.69 -34.19
CA GLN A 38 45.53 7.54 -33.09
C GLN A 38 44.94 8.94 -33.23
N LYS A 39 45.03 9.56 -34.44
CA LYS A 39 44.38 10.86 -34.72
C LYS A 39 42.88 10.83 -34.60
N GLN A 40 42.20 9.74 -35.00
CA GLN A 40 40.76 9.60 -34.82
C GLN A 40 40.33 9.50 -33.34
N VAL A 41 41.07 8.73 -32.53
CA VAL A 41 40.82 8.64 -31.09
C VAL A 41 41.11 9.97 -30.40
N GLU A 42 42.22 10.63 -30.73
CA GLU A 42 42.56 11.99 -30.23
C GLU A 42 41.48 13.02 -30.61
N LYS A 43 41.00 12.98 -31.85
CA LYS A 43 39.93 13.84 -32.34
C LYS A 43 38.60 13.60 -31.59
N LEU A 44 38.21 12.34 -31.38
CA LEU A 44 37.02 11.97 -30.61
C LEU A 44 37.10 12.44 -29.15
N ILE A 45 38.27 12.30 -28.51
CA ILE A 45 38.51 12.80 -27.17
C ILE A 45 38.33 14.32 -27.14
N ALA A 46 38.94 15.04 -28.09
CA ALA A 46 38.88 16.50 -28.17
C ALA A 46 37.45 17.01 -28.51
N GLU A 47 36.74 16.37 -29.45
CA GLU A 47 35.36 16.72 -29.81
C GLU A 47 34.38 16.60 -28.64
N ARG A 48 34.70 15.75 -27.66
CA ARG A 48 33.92 15.58 -26.42
C ARG A 48 34.38 16.49 -25.28
N GLY A 49 35.33 17.38 -25.52
CA GLY A 49 35.92 18.24 -24.52
C GLY A 49 36.73 17.48 -23.47
N ALA A 50 37.06 16.22 -23.74
CA ALA A 50 37.88 15.39 -22.87
C ALA A 50 39.37 15.67 -23.09
N THR A 51 40.21 15.33 -22.11
CA THR A 51 41.68 15.42 -22.17
C THR A 51 42.29 14.09 -21.78
N ALA A 52 43.43 13.76 -22.38
CA ALA A 52 44.26 12.61 -22.01
C ALA A 52 45.72 12.99 -21.98
N ALA A 53 46.51 12.42 -21.05
CA ALA A 53 47.94 12.67 -20.99
C ALA A 53 48.69 11.96 -22.14
N SER A 54 48.23 10.80 -22.54
CA SER A 54 48.74 10.11 -23.73
C SER A 54 47.67 9.24 -24.38
N VAL A 55 47.72 9.17 -25.72
CA VAL A 55 46.93 8.24 -26.55
C VAL A 55 47.91 7.52 -27.45
N ASP A 56 47.96 6.18 -27.34
CA ASP A 56 48.71 5.33 -28.25
C ASP A 56 47.83 4.26 -28.84
N VAL A 57 48.01 3.93 -30.10
CA VAL A 57 47.26 2.88 -30.78
C VAL A 57 48.27 1.97 -31.46
N ASP A 58 48.26 0.67 -31.13
CA ASP A 58 49.18 -0.29 -31.70
C ASP A 58 48.73 -0.75 -33.13
N PHE A 59 49.57 -1.56 -33.77
CA PHE A 59 49.28 -2.10 -35.13
C PHE A 59 48.14 -3.12 -35.17
N LEU A 60 47.70 -3.64 -34.02
CA LEU A 60 46.57 -4.57 -33.87
C LEU A 60 45.29 -3.84 -33.54
N GLY A 61 45.28 -2.50 -33.49
CA GLY A 61 44.16 -1.67 -33.14
C GLY A 61 43.85 -1.62 -31.64
N GLN A 62 44.81 -2.02 -30.78
CA GLN A 62 44.66 -1.81 -29.35
C GLN A 62 44.95 -0.35 -29.01
N VAL A 63 44.09 0.21 -28.17
CA VAL A 63 44.14 1.58 -27.71
C VAL A 63 44.66 1.61 -26.29
N HIS A 64 45.63 2.49 -26.01
CA HIS A 64 46.20 2.73 -24.70
C HIS A 64 46.05 4.22 -24.39
N ILE A 65 45.16 4.58 -23.49
CA ILE A 65 44.93 5.98 -23.06
C ILE A 65 45.29 6.10 -21.60
N LYS A 66 46.07 7.12 -21.26
CA LYS A 66 46.43 7.43 -19.86
C LYS A 66 45.84 8.75 -19.42
N GLU A 67 45.38 8.79 -18.14
CA GLU A 67 44.85 9.98 -17.47
C GLU A 67 43.75 10.66 -18.28
N LEU A 68 42.78 9.86 -18.73
CA LEU A 68 41.59 10.37 -19.43
C LEU A 68 40.71 11.14 -18.44
N THR A 69 40.38 12.39 -18.78
CA THR A 69 39.48 13.23 -18.00
C THR A 69 38.36 13.75 -18.89
N LEU A 70 37.12 13.56 -18.44
CA LEU A 70 35.90 13.94 -19.10
C LEU A 70 35.17 15.00 -18.27
N PRO A 71 35.01 16.22 -18.75
CA PRO A 71 34.20 17.22 -18.10
C PRO A 71 32.69 16.90 -18.31
N LEU A 72 31.92 17.07 -17.26
CA LEU A 72 30.46 17.03 -17.33
C LEU A 72 29.90 18.46 -17.47
N LYS A 73 28.72 18.62 -18.06
CA LYS A 73 28.11 19.96 -18.26
C LYS A 73 27.87 20.73 -16.95
N THR A 74 27.89 20.02 -15.82
CA THR A 74 27.72 20.56 -14.47
C THR A 74 29.02 21.02 -13.80
N GLY A 75 30.14 21.00 -14.54
CA GLY A 75 31.47 21.39 -14.02
C GLY A 75 32.24 20.28 -13.31
N GLU A 76 31.62 19.12 -13.13
CA GLU A 76 32.20 17.93 -12.53
C GLU A 76 33.05 17.15 -13.55
N LYS A 77 33.91 16.23 -13.08
CA LYS A 77 34.86 15.49 -13.92
C LYS A 77 34.75 13.98 -13.65
N ILE A 78 34.87 13.20 -14.73
CA ILE A 78 35.16 11.77 -14.65
C ILE A 78 36.65 11.59 -14.98
N SER A 79 37.38 10.93 -14.11
CA SER A 79 38.81 10.61 -14.33
C SER A 79 38.97 9.10 -14.47
N VAL A 80 39.80 8.68 -15.44
CA VAL A 80 40.17 7.28 -15.69
C VAL A 80 41.68 7.21 -15.82
N ALA A 81 42.36 6.49 -14.93
CA ALA A 81 43.81 6.43 -14.96
C ALA A 81 44.36 5.73 -16.20
N SER A 82 43.72 4.63 -16.63
CA SER A 82 44.04 4.02 -17.93
C SER A 82 42.84 3.37 -18.58
N VAL A 83 42.85 3.37 -19.91
CA VAL A 83 41.99 2.59 -20.77
C VAL A 83 42.87 1.77 -21.69
N ASP A 84 42.78 0.46 -21.58
CA ASP A 84 43.58 -0.49 -22.32
C ASP A 84 42.70 -1.46 -23.08
N GLY A 85 42.98 -1.76 -24.35
CA GLY A 85 42.28 -2.77 -25.10
C GLY A 85 41.86 -2.34 -26.49
N ARG A 86 40.92 -3.08 -27.08
CA ARG A 86 40.47 -2.88 -28.44
C ARG A 86 38.96 -2.65 -28.48
N PRO A 87 38.45 -1.62 -29.14
CA PRO A 87 37.03 -1.48 -29.41
C PRO A 87 36.57 -2.60 -30.36
N LYS A 88 35.25 -2.82 -30.45
CA LYS A 88 34.64 -3.75 -31.39
C LYS A 88 35.02 -3.38 -32.83
N LEU A 89 35.47 -4.36 -33.60
CA LEU A 89 35.76 -4.23 -35.02
C LEU A 89 34.76 -5.07 -35.84
N PRO A 90 34.54 -4.77 -37.13
CA PRO A 90 33.65 -5.58 -37.97
C PRO A 90 33.97 -7.08 -38.02
N PHE A 91 35.22 -7.44 -37.73
CA PHE A 91 35.71 -8.82 -37.83
C PHE A 91 36.28 -9.38 -36.52
N ALA A 92 36.21 -8.64 -35.42
CA ALA A 92 36.77 -9.08 -34.16
C ALA A 92 36.06 -8.45 -32.96
N ASP A 93 35.84 -9.30 -31.96
CA ASP A 93 35.34 -8.86 -30.65
C ASP A 93 36.28 -7.85 -30.01
N GLY A 94 35.72 -6.85 -29.39
CA GLY A 94 36.43 -5.82 -28.64
C GLY A 94 36.37 -6.06 -27.14
N VAL A 95 37.44 -5.74 -26.44
CA VAL A 95 37.47 -5.72 -24.97
C VAL A 95 38.23 -4.49 -24.52
N LEU A 96 37.66 -3.69 -23.66
CA LEU A 96 38.25 -2.53 -23.03
C LEU A 96 38.33 -2.75 -21.52
N GLU A 97 39.52 -2.53 -20.96
CA GLU A 97 39.76 -2.55 -19.53
C GLU A 97 40.05 -1.13 -19.06
N LEU A 98 39.30 -0.68 -18.08
CA LEU A 98 39.41 0.63 -17.50
C LEU A 98 39.90 0.48 -16.06
N LYS A 99 40.89 1.32 -15.65
CA LYS A 99 41.47 1.26 -14.31
C LYS A 99 41.29 2.58 -13.60
N ASN A 100 41.01 2.51 -12.29
CA ASN A 100 40.89 3.63 -11.38
C ASN A 100 39.97 4.74 -11.93
N ILE A 101 38.73 4.36 -12.17
CA ILE A 101 37.69 5.30 -12.55
C ILE A 101 37.25 6.04 -11.29
N SER A 102 37.27 7.36 -11.31
CA SER A 102 36.74 8.19 -10.23
C SER A 102 35.84 9.28 -10.76
N MET A 103 34.82 9.60 -10.01
CA MET A 103 33.89 10.67 -10.32
C MET A 103 33.43 11.31 -9.01
N GLU A 104 33.43 12.63 -8.98
CA GLU A 104 32.88 13.41 -7.88
C GLU A 104 31.69 14.23 -8.40
N VAL A 105 30.52 14.05 -7.80
CA VAL A 105 29.29 14.76 -8.17
C VAL A 105 28.54 15.15 -6.91
N ALA A 106 28.38 16.43 -6.67
CA ALA A 106 27.54 16.96 -5.58
C ALA A 106 27.75 16.23 -4.22
N LYS A 107 28.97 16.15 -3.71
CA LYS A 107 29.38 15.46 -2.46
C LYS A 107 29.22 13.92 -2.50
N THR A 108 29.07 13.36 -3.68
CA THR A 108 29.10 11.90 -3.90
C THR A 108 30.39 11.58 -4.64
N ASN A 109 31.22 10.72 -4.07
CA ASN A 109 32.40 10.19 -4.70
C ASN A 109 32.18 8.75 -5.12
N ILE A 110 32.42 8.45 -6.40
CA ILE A 110 32.32 7.11 -6.97
C ILE A 110 33.68 6.66 -7.39
N ALA A 111 34.10 5.49 -6.91
CA ALA A 111 35.41 4.89 -7.22
C ALA A 111 35.19 3.47 -7.75
N ILE A 112 35.75 3.19 -8.94
CA ILE A 112 35.74 1.89 -9.58
C ILE A 112 37.20 1.52 -9.92
N PRO A 113 37.82 0.63 -9.16
CA PRO A 113 39.21 0.23 -9.41
C PRO A 113 39.42 -0.41 -10.79
N ASN A 114 38.50 -1.24 -11.21
CA ASN A 114 38.57 -1.91 -12.50
C ASN A 114 37.16 -2.06 -13.09
N ALA A 115 37.05 -1.82 -14.39
CA ALA A 115 35.86 -2.16 -15.18
C ALA A 115 36.29 -2.80 -16.51
N ARG A 116 35.50 -3.77 -16.98
CA ARG A 116 35.70 -4.46 -18.26
C ARG A 116 34.46 -4.30 -19.11
N ILE A 117 34.64 -3.88 -20.36
CA ILE A 117 33.58 -3.65 -21.32
C ILE A 117 33.85 -4.51 -22.54
N GLU A 118 32.90 -5.36 -22.91
CA GLU A 118 32.99 -6.25 -24.06
C GLU A 118 32.09 -5.76 -25.18
N ASN A 119 32.63 -5.70 -26.40
CA ASN A 119 31.96 -5.28 -27.62
C ASN A 119 31.23 -3.94 -27.52
N ALA A 120 31.86 -2.95 -26.90
CA ALA A 120 31.35 -1.59 -26.88
C ALA A 120 31.22 -1.06 -28.31
N ASP A 121 30.07 -0.49 -28.64
CA ASP A 121 29.79 0.14 -29.93
C ASP A 121 28.90 1.37 -29.74
N ILE A 122 29.01 2.31 -30.69
CA ILE A 122 28.17 3.51 -30.73
C ILE A 122 27.60 3.63 -32.13
N GLU A 123 26.29 3.50 -32.24
CA GLU A 123 25.63 3.69 -33.52
C GLU A 123 25.80 5.13 -34.01
N ARG A 124 26.34 5.26 -35.25
CA ARG A 124 26.45 6.54 -35.91
C ARG A 124 25.10 6.94 -36.46
N PRO A 125 24.71 8.24 -36.38
CA PRO A 125 23.50 8.69 -37.04
C PRO A 125 23.59 8.48 -38.56
N ALA A 126 22.49 8.05 -39.17
CA ALA A 126 22.39 8.01 -40.62
C ALA A 126 22.69 9.40 -41.19
N SER A 127 23.44 9.45 -42.26
CA SER A 127 24.23 10.57 -42.78
C SER A 127 23.53 11.91 -43.11
N SER A 128 22.28 12.13 -42.78
CA SER A 128 21.53 13.36 -43.06
C SER A 128 21.26 14.27 -41.85
N GLU A 129 21.46 13.79 -40.64
CA GLU A 129 21.24 14.56 -39.39
C GLU A 129 22.56 14.99 -38.71
N ALA A 130 23.69 14.72 -39.31
CA ALA A 130 25.02 14.75 -38.68
C ALA A 130 25.67 16.14 -38.53
N GLU A 131 25.06 17.22 -39.01
CA GLU A 131 25.67 18.56 -38.95
C GLU A 131 25.16 19.48 -37.84
N GLY A 132 24.14 19.03 -37.06
CA GLY A 132 23.80 19.68 -35.80
C GLY A 132 24.80 19.29 -34.72
N LYS A 133 25.42 20.27 -34.06
CA LYS A 133 26.37 20.06 -32.97
C LYS A 133 25.81 19.00 -31.97
N ASP A 134 26.56 17.95 -31.70
CA ASP A 134 26.25 16.89 -30.71
C ASP A 134 25.80 17.43 -29.32
N ALA A 135 25.95 18.75 -29.12
CA ALA A 135 25.54 19.48 -27.94
C ALA A 135 24.01 19.55 -27.74
N ASP A 136 23.21 19.41 -28.80
CA ASP A 136 21.75 19.60 -28.75
C ASP A 136 20.95 18.27 -28.70
N ILE A 137 21.65 17.12 -28.70
CA ILE A 137 20.99 15.81 -28.62
C ILE A 137 20.61 15.52 -27.15
N SER A 138 19.36 15.13 -26.92
CA SER A 138 18.87 14.77 -25.58
C SER A 138 19.65 13.61 -24.95
N LEU A 139 19.65 13.55 -23.63
CA LEU A 139 20.35 12.50 -22.88
C LEU A 139 19.82 11.10 -23.28
N SER A 140 18.53 10.95 -23.43
CA SER A 140 17.90 9.69 -23.81
C SER A 140 18.40 9.19 -25.17
N ARG A 141 18.45 10.06 -26.18
CA ARG A 141 18.96 9.72 -27.51
C ARG A 141 20.44 9.37 -27.52
N ARG A 142 21.23 9.98 -26.62
CA ARG A 142 22.64 9.58 -26.45
C ARG A 142 22.76 8.17 -25.88
N ILE A 143 21.89 7.84 -24.92
CA ILE A 143 21.84 6.50 -24.30
C ILE A 143 21.38 5.46 -25.31
N GLU A 144 20.40 5.78 -26.17
CA GLU A 144 19.90 4.87 -27.22
C GLU A 144 21.00 4.44 -28.22
N ARG A 145 22.01 5.27 -28.44
CA ARG A 145 23.11 4.96 -29.36
C ARG A 145 24.17 4.01 -28.78
N LEU A 146 24.10 3.69 -27.49
CA LEU A 146 25.08 2.87 -26.82
C LEU A 146 24.71 1.39 -26.89
N SER A 147 25.71 0.57 -27.24
CA SER A 147 25.58 -0.87 -27.13
C SER A 147 26.85 -1.48 -26.55
N ALA A 148 26.70 -2.58 -25.82
CA ALA A 148 27.79 -3.42 -25.34
C ALA A 148 27.24 -4.82 -25.07
N LYS A 149 28.05 -5.84 -25.31
CA LYS A 149 27.67 -7.20 -24.96
C LYS A 149 27.65 -7.41 -23.45
N ARG A 150 28.67 -6.87 -22.76
CA ARG A 150 28.78 -6.99 -21.30
C ARG A 150 29.62 -5.85 -20.71
N ILE A 151 29.19 -5.39 -19.55
CA ILE A 151 29.98 -4.53 -18.65
C ILE A 151 30.12 -5.28 -17.34
N SER A 152 31.35 -5.42 -16.84
CA SER A 152 31.66 -6.10 -15.58
C SER A 152 32.47 -5.16 -14.67
N ILE A 153 32.01 -5.01 -13.44
CA ILE A 153 32.61 -4.13 -12.42
C ILE A 153 32.79 -4.98 -11.16
N PRO A 154 34.00 -5.50 -10.89
CA PRO A 154 34.24 -6.34 -9.72
C PRO A 154 33.93 -5.65 -8.40
N VAL A 155 34.31 -4.36 -8.28
CA VAL A 155 34.03 -3.54 -7.10
C VAL A 155 33.72 -2.11 -7.52
N MET A 156 32.63 -1.56 -6.96
CA MET A 156 32.30 -0.15 -7.06
C MET A 156 32.00 0.39 -5.66
N THR A 157 32.65 1.48 -5.30
CA THR A 157 32.43 2.18 -4.02
C THR A 157 31.76 3.53 -4.29
N VAL A 158 30.66 3.79 -3.59
CA VAL A 158 29.98 5.09 -3.59
C VAL A 158 30.04 5.64 -2.18
N SER A 159 30.69 6.78 -2.01
CA SER A 159 30.76 7.50 -0.73
C SER A 159 29.99 8.81 -0.87
N GLN A 160 29.09 9.10 0.04
CA GLN A 160 28.31 10.33 0.01
C GLN A 160 28.09 10.90 1.41
N SER A 161 27.93 12.22 1.48
CA SER A 161 27.56 12.95 2.69
C SER A 161 26.28 13.73 2.40
N VAL A 162 25.20 13.40 3.12
CA VAL A 162 23.88 14.04 2.97
C VAL A 162 23.41 14.53 4.33
N GLY A 163 23.45 15.85 4.53
CA GLY A 163 23.15 16.43 5.85
C GLY A 163 24.10 15.90 6.92
N SER A 164 23.56 15.30 7.96
CA SER A 164 24.28 14.67 9.06
C SER A 164 24.66 13.20 8.81
N VAL A 165 24.33 12.63 7.65
CA VAL A 165 24.57 11.21 7.34
C VAL A 165 25.78 11.07 6.43
N GLN A 166 26.78 10.31 6.87
CA GLN A 166 27.87 9.84 6.02
C GLN A 166 27.58 8.39 5.64
N GLN A 167 27.67 8.07 4.35
CA GLN A 167 27.32 6.77 3.82
C GLN A 167 28.39 6.27 2.85
N LYS A 168 28.77 5.00 3.00
CA LYS A 168 29.64 4.27 2.08
C LYS A 168 28.91 3.03 1.60
N ILE A 169 28.74 2.91 0.28
CA ILE A 169 28.09 1.77 -0.38
C ILE A 169 29.16 1.04 -1.20
N VAL A 170 29.27 -0.26 -1.03
CA VAL A 170 30.18 -1.11 -1.80
C VAL A 170 29.35 -2.15 -2.55
N TYR A 171 29.41 -2.09 -3.88
CA TYR A 171 28.83 -3.08 -4.78
C TYR A 171 29.92 -4.07 -5.21
N THR A 172 29.62 -5.36 -5.14
CA THR A 172 30.53 -6.44 -5.50
C THR A 172 29.99 -7.19 -6.71
N ASN A 173 30.84 -7.41 -7.73
CA ASN A 173 30.55 -8.13 -8.97
C ASN A 173 29.28 -7.61 -9.67
N ALA A 174 29.22 -6.30 -9.90
CA ALA A 174 28.15 -5.73 -10.73
C ALA A 174 28.40 -6.08 -12.20
N ALA A 175 27.38 -6.58 -12.89
CA ALA A 175 27.42 -6.91 -14.31
C ALA A 175 26.14 -6.48 -15.01
N MET A 176 26.27 -6.03 -16.26
CA MET A 176 25.19 -5.71 -17.17
C MET A 176 25.48 -6.44 -18.49
N SER A 177 24.49 -7.05 -19.10
CA SER A 177 24.67 -7.76 -20.37
C SER A 177 23.61 -7.38 -21.39
N ASP A 178 23.96 -7.57 -22.65
CA ASP A 178 23.13 -7.34 -23.82
C ASP A 178 22.51 -5.93 -23.81
N ILE A 179 23.41 -4.94 -23.77
CA ILE A 179 23.05 -3.52 -23.78
C ILE A 179 22.91 -3.07 -25.22
N ALA A 180 21.71 -2.65 -25.60
CA ALA A 180 21.43 -2.12 -26.92
C ALA A 180 20.26 -1.14 -26.92
N HIS A 181 20.30 -0.10 -27.74
CA HIS A 181 19.25 0.90 -27.88
C HIS A 181 18.78 1.48 -26.53
N GLY A 182 19.72 1.68 -25.61
CA GLY A 182 19.44 2.22 -24.28
C GLY A 182 18.79 1.23 -23.30
N ARG A 183 18.66 -0.06 -23.68
CA ARG A 183 18.12 -1.12 -22.83
C ARG A 183 19.22 -2.05 -22.35
N ILE A 184 19.09 -2.51 -21.12
CA ILE A 184 19.94 -3.53 -20.48
C ILE A 184 19.07 -4.77 -20.33
N ALA A 185 19.42 -5.86 -21.02
CA ALA A 185 18.62 -7.09 -20.94
C ALA A 185 18.75 -7.76 -19.57
N GLN A 186 19.94 -7.75 -18.96
CA GLN A 186 20.18 -8.31 -17.64
C GLN A 186 21.14 -7.43 -16.82
N TYR A 187 20.81 -7.27 -15.54
CA TYR A 187 21.63 -6.59 -14.56
C TYR A 187 21.76 -7.45 -13.31
N THR A 188 22.97 -7.61 -12.80
CA THR A 188 23.27 -8.40 -11.59
C THR A 188 24.25 -7.68 -10.70
N VAL A 189 24.12 -7.85 -9.39
CA VAL A 189 25.11 -7.50 -8.35
C VAL A 189 25.11 -8.64 -7.34
N ASP A 190 26.28 -9.22 -7.05
CA ASP A 190 26.33 -10.35 -6.12
C ASP A 190 26.03 -9.94 -4.68
N LYS A 191 26.51 -8.78 -4.29
CA LYS A 191 26.38 -8.26 -2.92
C LYS A 191 26.48 -6.74 -2.87
N THR A 192 25.69 -6.12 -1.99
CA THR A 192 25.84 -4.70 -1.62
C THR A 192 26.04 -4.58 -0.12
N ASN A 193 27.06 -3.83 0.32
CA ASN A 193 27.23 -3.46 1.71
C ASN A 193 27.08 -1.95 1.84
N ILE A 194 26.39 -1.49 2.85
CA ILE A 194 26.17 -0.08 3.14
C ILE A 194 26.55 0.16 4.59
N ASP A 195 27.56 1.00 4.80
CA ASP A 195 27.93 1.50 6.10
C ASP A 195 27.47 2.97 6.19
N ALA A 196 26.64 3.29 7.16
CA ALA A 196 26.15 4.63 7.38
C ALA A 196 26.43 5.08 8.81
N THR A 197 26.76 6.36 8.98
CA THR A 197 26.95 6.98 10.27
C THR A 197 26.09 8.23 10.33
N ILE A 198 25.19 8.28 11.31
CA ILE A 198 24.32 9.44 11.54
C ILE A 198 25.00 10.31 12.58
N ALA A 199 25.43 11.52 12.21
CA ALA A 199 25.98 12.48 13.16
C ALA A 199 24.87 12.96 14.12
N ALA A 200 25.21 13.12 15.39
CA ALA A 200 24.28 13.60 16.40
C ALA A 200 23.79 15.02 16.07
N SER A 201 22.47 15.22 16.07
CA SER A 201 21.86 16.56 16.01
C SER A 201 22.19 17.32 17.30
N GLY A 202 22.80 18.49 17.19
CA GLY A 202 23.24 19.32 18.32
C GLY A 202 22.08 19.87 19.15
N GLY A 203 21.68 19.13 20.17
CA GLY A 203 20.95 19.60 21.34
C GLY A 203 21.78 19.23 22.57
N ASN A 204 21.63 19.95 23.68
CA ASN A 204 22.42 19.86 24.92
C ASN A 204 22.51 18.45 25.55
N GLY A 205 23.04 17.50 24.86
CA GLY A 205 23.32 16.12 25.23
C GLY A 205 23.92 15.45 24.01
N ALA A 206 25.25 15.58 23.83
CA ALA A 206 25.98 15.02 22.69
C ALA A 206 25.75 13.49 22.59
N SER A 207 24.73 13.09 21.83
CA SER A 207 24.53 11.69 21.42
C SER A 207 25.72 11.32 20.52
N GLN A 208 26.38 10.20 20.79
CA GLN A 208 27.44 9.71 19.93
C GLN A 208 26.91 9.37 18.54
N PRO A 209 27.71 9.53 17.46
CA PRO A 209 27.33 9.09 16.13
C PRO A 209 26.91 7.61 16.15
N LYS A 210 25.75 7.29 15.59
CA LYS A 210 25.24 5.92 15.58
C LYS A 210 25.62 5.24 14.27
N PRO A 211 26.47 4.19 14.31
CA PRO A 211 26.76 3.39 13.13
C PRO A 211 25.54 2.49 12.81
N MET A 212 25.23 2.37 11.53
CA MET A 212 24.24 1.48 10.98
C MET A 212 24.89 0.70 9.84
N THR A 213 24.69 -0.61 9.81
CA THR A 213 25.15 -1.45 8.72
C THR A 213 23.96 -2.08 8.01
N MET A 214 24.02 -2.10 6.69
CA MET A 214 23.05 -2.79 5.87
C MET A 214 23.76 -3.61 4.79
N SER A 215 23.27 -4.79 4.50
CA SER A 215 23.77 -5.60 3.40
C SER A 215 22.63 -6.25 2.63
N THR A 216 22.85 -6.40 1.31
CA THR A 216 21.99 -7.24 0.47
C THR A 216 22.78 -8.43 -0.05
N GLY A 217 22.10 -9.55 -0.32
CA GLY A 217 22.65 -10.57 -1.20
C GLY A 217 22.51 -10.18 -2.67
N GLU A 218 22.25 -11.16 -3.52
CA GLU A 218 22.17 -10.96 -4.96
C GLU A 218 21.03 -10.02 -5.37
N ILE A 219 21.32 -9.10 -6.27
CA ILE A 219 20.37 -8.26 -6.97
C ILE A 219 20.33 -8.71 -8.43
N LYS A 220 19.16 -8.99 -8.96
CA LYS A 220 18.91 -9.32 -10.37
C LYS A 220 17.82 -8.43 -10.92
N GLY A 221 18.04 -7.88 -12.11
CA GLY A 221 17.05 -7.13 -12.86
C GLY A 221 17.10 -7.48 -14.33
N GLN A 222 15.98 -7.37 -15.01
CA GLN A 222 15.83 -7.64 -16.45
C GLN A 222 15.14 -6.48 -17.16
N ASP A 223 15.41 -6.36 -18.44
CA ASP A 223 14.73 -5.44 -19.37
C ASP A 223 14.66 -3.99 -18.86
N VAL A 224 15.80 -3.47 -18.37
CA VAL A 224 15.87 -2.08 -17.87
C VAL A 224 16.02 -1.14 -19.05
N ASP A 225 15.02 -0.28 -19.28
CA ASP A 225 15.03 0.77 -20.32
C ASP A 225 15.59 2.07 -19.74
N VAL A 226 16.91 2.21 -19.80
CA VAL A 226 17.62 3.39 -19.27
C VAL A 226 17.31 4.64 -20.10
N ALA A 227 17.10 4.49 -21.42
CA ALA A 227 16.76 5.60 -22.28
C ALA A 227 15.37 6.16 -21.95
N TYR A 228 14.39 5.27 -21.76
CA TYR A 228 13.05 5.69 -21.36
C TYR A 228 13.03 6.29 -19.95
N ALA A 229 13.79 5.72 -19.02
CA ALA A 229 13.96 6.31 -17.68
C ALA A 229 14.57 7.72 -17.74
N ALA A 230 15.54 7.96 -18.64
CA ALA A 230 16.09 9.28 -18.87
C ALA A 230 15.06 10.25 -19.46
N ARG A 231 14.21 9.79 -20.39
CA ARG A 231 13.10 10.57 -20.94
C ARG A 231 12.11 11.01 -19.83
N LEU A 232 11.64 10.07 -19.01
CA LEU A 232 10.74 10.37 -17.88
C LEU A 232 11.32 11.48 -16.98
N TYR A 233 12.64 11.47 -16.80
CA TYR A 233 13.29 12.41 -15.91
C TYR A 233 13.55 13.79 -16.52
N THR A 234 13.86 13.86 -17.84
CA THR A 234 14.35 15.08 -18.50
C THR A 234 13.47 15.64 -19.62
N GLU A 235 12.47 14.88 -20.08
CA GLU A 235 11.66 15.24 -21.24
C GLU A 235 10.17 15.33 -20.87
N THR A 236 9.39 16.00 -21.72
CA THR A 236 7.94 16.08 -21.65
C THR A 236 7.29 15.06 -22.57
N ALA A 237 6.04 14.68 -22.28
CA ALA A 237 5.24 13.80 -23.13
C ALA A 237 5.05 14.39 -24.53
N GLY A 238 5.30 13.58 -25.55
CA GLY A 238 4.95 13.86 -26.93
C GLY A 238 3.57 13.34 -27.32
N PRO A 239 3.11 13.59 -28.56
CA PRO A 239 1.80 13.13 -29.05
C PRO A 239 1.61 11.61 -29.01
N ASP A 240 2.71 10.84 -29.09
CA ASP A 240 2.74 9.38 -29.13
C ASP A 240 2.93 8.73 -27.75
N ASP A 241 3.10 9.53 -26.70
CA ASP A 241 3.37 9.03 -25.34
C ASP A 241 2.07 8.91 -24.51
N LYS A 242 1.03 8.31 -25.10
CA LYS A 242 -0.30 8.19 -24.46
C LYS A 242 -0.37 7.07 -23.44
N GLU A 243 0.34 5.97 -23.69
CA GLU A 243 0.29 4.77 -22.89
C GLU A 243 1.54 4.60 -22.02
N PRO A 244 1.42 3.97 -20.82
CA PRO A 244 2.58 3.62 -20.02
C PRO A 244 3.49 2.65 -20.75
N LYS A 245 4.81 2.87 -20.66
CA LYS A 245 5.84 1.94 -21.17
C LYS A 245 6.61 1.33 -20.02
N GLN A 246 7.11 0.12 -20.23
CA GLN A 246 7.94 -0.57 -19.25
C GLN A 246 9.26 0.19 -19.04
N VAL A 247 9.59 0.45 -17.77
CA VAL A 247 10.85 1.05 -17.34
C VAL A 247 11.86 -0.02 -16.97
N TYR A 248 11.40 -1.07 -16.27
CA TYR A 248 12.17 -2.28 -16.00
C TYR A 248 11.23 -3.50 -15.89
N GLY A 249 11.76 -4.66 -16.21
CA GLY A 249 11.11 -5.94 -16.07
C GLY A 249 11.27 -6.55 -14.67
N PRO A 250 11.33 -7.89 -14.55
CA PRO A 250 11.50 -8.53 -13.26
C PRO A 250 12.75 -8.05 -12.52
N LEU A 251 12.58 -7.77 -11.23
CA LEU A 251 13.64 -7.37 -10.31
C LEU A 251 13.57 -8.23 -9.05
N SER A 252 14.69 -8.72 -8.57
CA SER A 252 14.78 -9.35 -7.24
C SER A 252 15.98 -8.86 -6.46
N VAL A 253 15.83 -8.73 -5.14
CA VAL A 253 16.87 -8.40 -4.17
C VAL A 253 16.79 -9.40 -3.04
N SER A 254 17.81 -10.24 -2.89
CA SER A 254 17.83 -11.29 -1.88
C SER A 254 18.50 -10.82 -0.57
N LYS A 255 18.06 -11.40 0.54
CA LYS A 255 18.73 -11.38 1.84
C LYS A 255 19.17 -10.01 2.32
N LEU A 256 18.27 -9.04 2.34
CA LEU A 256 18.61 -7.78 3.00
C LEU A 256 18.64 -7.97 4.52
N SER A 257 19.68 -7.45 5.14
CA SER A 257 19.74 -7.30 6.60
C SER A 257 20.25 -5.91 6.95
N MET A 258 19.62 -5.32 7.95
CA MET A 258 20.03 -4.04 8.55
C MET A 258 20.08 -4.23 10.07
N SER A 259 21.13 -3.74 10.68
CA SER A 259 21.24 -3.75 12.14
C SER A 259 21.92 -2.48 12.64
N ASP A 260 21.50 -2.04 13.82
CA ASP A 260 22.14 -1.01 14.60
C ASP A 260 22.16 -1.43 16.09
N GLN A 261 22.52 -0.51 16.98
CA GLN A 261 22.55 -0.76 18.45
C GLN A 261 21.13 -0.92 19.05
N SER A 262 20.09 -0.51 18.34
CA SER A 262 18.69 -0.55 18.80
C SER A 262 17.89 -1.70 18.21
N GLY A 263 18.52 -2.59 17.42
CA GLY A 263 17.87 -3.74 16.83
C GLY A 263 18.22 -3.97 15.38
N GLY A 264 17.37 -4.69 14.68
CA GLY A 264 17.58 -4.95 13.27
C GLY A 264 16.31 -5.35 12.54
N PHE A 265 16.36 -5.24 11.23
CA PHE A 265 15.36 -5.86 10.39
C PHE A 265 16.03 -6.63 9.25
N SER A 266 15.38 -7.66 8.78
CA SER A 266 15.84 -8.42 7.61
C SER A 266 14.63 -8.89 6.80
N TYR A 267 14.87 -9.14 5.52
CA TYR A 267 13.94 -9.88 4.68
C TYR A 267 14.70 -10.90 3.82
N GLU A 268 14.00 -11.95 3.39
CA GLU A 268 14.58 -12.99 2.56
C GLU A 268 14.69 -12.55 1.11
N GLU A 269 13.64 -11.94 0.57
CA GLU A 269 13.61 -11.49 -0.81
C GLU A 269 12.61 -10.34 -1.02
N LEU A 270 13.01 -9.36 -1.81
CA LEU A 270 12.14 -8.39 -2.45
C LEU A 270 12.03 -8.74 -3.93
N ARG A 271 10.81 -8.92 -4.43
CA ARG A 271 10.51 -9.18 -5.84
C ARG A 271 9.65 -8.07 -6.42
N SER A 272 9.87 -7.78 -7.69
CA SER A 272 8.97 -6.99 -8.53
C SER A 272 8.84 -7.69 -9.89
N ASP A 273 7.62 -7.76 -10.43
CA ASP A 273 7.40 -8.28 -11.78
C ASP A 273 7.72 -7.23 -12.85
N GLY A 274 8.04 -6.02 -12.42
CA GLY A 274 8.40 -4.90 -13.26
C GLY A 274 7.65 -3.62 -12.90
N PHE A 275 8.04 -2.55 -13.58
CA PHE A 275 7.46 -1.23 -13.42
C PHE A 275 7.24 -0.58 -14.78
N SER A 276 6.05 -0.04 -15.00
CA SER A 276 5.74 0.79 -16.15
C SER A 276 5.33 2.19 -15.70
N ALA A 277 5.67 3.16 -16.53
CA ALA A 277 5.33 4.56 -16.29
C ALA A 277 4.86 5.24 -17.57
N LYS A 278 4.02 6.25 -17.43
CA LYS A 278 3.59 7.14 -18.50
C LYS A 278 4.47 8.38 -18.52
N MET A 279 4.78 8.89 -19.71
CA MET A 279 5.52 10.14 -19.83
C MET A 279 4.78 11.29 -19.15
N PRO A 280 5.50 12.10 -18.35
CA PRO A 280 4.91 13.24 -17.67
C PRO A 280 4.67 14.44 -18.59
N ALA A 281 3.70 15.27 -18.23
CA ALA A 281 3.47 16.54 -18.91
C ALA A 281 4.60 17.57 -18.68
N GLN A 282 5.36 17.43 -17.61
CA GLN A 282 6.57 18.20 -17.29
C GLN A 282 7.67 17.24 -16.86
N PRO A 283 8.95 17.52 -17.13
CA PRO A 283 10.05 16.67 -16.70
C PRO A 283 9.97 16.35 -15.22
N LEU A 284 10.19 15.08 -14.85
CA LEU A 284 10.13 14.67 -13.45
C LEU A 284 11.14 15.43 -12.58
N VAL A 285 12.29 15.80 -13.11
CA VAL A 285 13.29 16.62 -12.41
C VAL A 285 12.75 17.99 -12.02
N GLU A 286 11.99 18.64 -12.88
CA GLU A 286 11.38 19.96 -12.62
C GLU A 286 10.21 19.83 -11.63
N THR A 287 9.38 18.79 -11.81
CA THR A 287 8.27 18.48 -10.90
C THR A 287 8.78 18.24 -9.48
N LEU A 288 9.81 17.40 -9.31
CA LEU A 288 10.43 17.15 -8.00
C LEU A 288 11.08 18.40 -7.41
N ALA A 289 11.80 19.18 -8.21
CA ALA A 289 12.42 20.43 -7.75
C ALA A 289 11.35 21.42 -7.23
N ALA A 290 10.23 21.54 -7.94
CA ALA A 290 9.14 22.43 -7.53
C ALA A 290 8.42 21.96 -6.25
N ILE A 291 8.22 20.65 -6.06
CA ILE A 291 7.65 20.08 -4.84
C ILE A 291 8.58 20.32 -3.65
N THR A 292 9.86 20.09 -3.84
CA THR A 292 10.85 20.19 -2.78
C THR A 292 11.25 21.63 -2.42
N ALA A 293 10.92 22.60 -3.27
CA ALA A 293 11.10 24.02 -2.96
C ALA A 293 10.09 24.56 -1.94
N VAL A 294 8.95 23.90 -1.77
CA VAL A 294 7.91 24.30 -0.81
C VAL A 294 8.31 23.82 0.60
N GLN A 295 8.53 24.77 1.51
CA GLN A 295 8.91 24.49 2.90
C GLN A 295 7.68 24.34 3.80
N ASN A 296 6.66 25.16 3.56
CA ASN A 296 5.41 25.12 4.31
C ASN A 296 4.22 25.32 3.35
N ILE A 297 3.29 24.39 3.37
CA ILE A 297 2.11 24.40 2.50
C ILE A 297 1.12 25.50 2.92
N ASP A 298 1.10 25.84 4.22
CA ASP A 298 0.17 26.84 4.76
C ASP A 298 0.49 28.28 4.27
N ASP A 299 1.74 28.52 3.83
CA ASP A 299 2.17 29.82 3.30
C ASP A 299 1.79 30.02 1.82
N LEU A 300 1.23 29.01 1.17
CA LEU A 300 0.85 29.06 -0.25
C LEU A 300 -0.53 29.74 -0.43
N THR A 301 -0.64 30.55 -1.49
CA THR A 301 -1.96 30.99 -1.98
C THR A 301 -2.74 29.79 -2.52
N SER A 302 -4.08 29.92 -2.67
CA SER A 302 -4.93 28.88 -3.25
C SER A 302 -4.45 28.41 -4.62
N GLU A 303 -4.03 29.31 -5.50
CA GLU A 303 -3.46 28.98 -6.81
C GLU A 303 -2.14 28.21 -6.70
N GLN A 304 -1.24 28.63 -5.79
CA GLN A 304 0.02 27.97 -5.55
C GLN A 304 -0.19 26.58 -4.92
N ARG A 305 -1.15 26.46 -4.02
CA ARG A 305 -1.55 25.20 -3.38
C ARG A 305 -2.11 24.22 -4.41
N GLN A 306 -2.99 24.67 -5.30
CA GLN A 306 -3.51 23.88 -6.41
C GLN A 306 -2.38 23.38 -7.33
N ALA A 307 -1.47 24.28 -7.72
CA ALA A 307 -0.33 23.93 -8.56
C ALA A 307 0.60 22.90 -7.86
N TYR A 308 0.83 23.04 -6.55
CA TYR A 308 1.61 22.11 -5.75
C TYR A 308 0.97 20.72 -5.73
N PHE A 309 -0.30 20.62 -5.33
CA PHE A 309 -1.00 19.33 -5.30
C PHE A 309 -1.17 18.73 -6.70
N GLY A 310 -1.39 19.54 -7.72
CA GLY A 310 -1.39 19.09 -9.12
C GLY A 310 -0.07 18.40 -9.52
N LYS A 311 1.07 18.94 -9.09
CA LYS A 311 2.38 18.31 -9.32
C LYS A 311 2.57 17.02 -8.52
N VAL A 312 2.16 17.00 -7.25
CA VAL A 312 2.21 15.78 -6.43
C VAL A 312 1.35 14.68 -7.06
N LEU A 313 0.12 14.99 -7.43
CA LEU A 313 -0.81 14.03 -8.04
C LEU A 313 -0.31 13.56 -9.43
N SER A 314 0.38 14.42 -10.19
CA SER A 314 0.94 14.04 -11.49
C SER A 314 1.98 12.92 -11.38
N ILE A 315 2.72 12.83 -10.27
CA ILE A 315 3.66 11.73 -10.02
C ILE A 315 2.92 10.39 -9.89
N PHE A 316 1.81 10.36 -9.14
CA PHE A 316 0.99 9.15 -9.03
C PHE A 316 0.34 8.80 -10.37
N GLY A 317 -0.11 9.80 -11.13
CA GLY A 317 -0.68 9.62 -12.48
C GLY A 317 0.32 9.09 -13.52
N MET A 318 1.64 9.18 -13.27
CA MET A 318 2.67 8.56 -14.10
C MET A 318 2.78 7.05 -13.92
N ILE A 319 2.38 6.52 -12.76
CA ILE A 319 2.52 5.10 -12.46
C ILE A 319 1.55 4.32 -13.36
N GLY A 320 2.08 3.50 -14.26
CA GLY A 320 1.29 2.58 -15.06
C GLY A 320 0.94 1.35 -14.23
N LYS A 321 1.88 0.43 -14.12
CA LYS A 321 1.72 -0.81 -13.35
C LYS A 321 2.99 -1.13 -12.57
N SER A 322 2.81 -1.55 -11.32
CA SER A 322 3.87 -2.08 -10.46
C SER A 322 3.33 -3.21 -9.61
N ASN A 323 4.11 -4.28 -9.44
CA ASN A 323 3.85 -5.35 -8.49
C ASN A 323 5.10 -5.56 -7.66
N ILE A 324 4.97 -5.48 -6.34
CA ILE A 324 6.08 -5.61 -5.39
C ILE A 324 5.68 -6.64 -4.33
N GLN A 325 6.56 -7.57 -4.04
CA GLN A 325 6.42 -8.55 -2.98
C GLN A 325 7.65 -8.51 -2.07
N LEU A 326 7.43 -8.42 -0.78
CA LEU A 326 8.45 -8.56 0.26
C LEU A 326 8.22 -9.88 0.99
N ILE A 327 9.20 -10.75 1.03
CA ILE A 327 9.12 -12.12 1.55
C ILE A 327 10.01 -12.25 2.77
N GLY A 328 9.48 -12.87 3.84
CA GLY A 328 10.25 -13.25 5.03
C GLY A 328 10.77 -12.04 5.82
N LEU A 329 9.93 -11.01 6.01
CA LEU A 329 10.29 -9.87 6.86
C LEU A 329 10.41 -10.30 8.32
N LYS A 330 11.53 -9.96 8.94
CA LYS A 330 11.76 -10.12 10.38
C LYS A 330 12.26 -8.80 10.96
N ILE A 331 11.64 -8.37 12.04
CA ILE A 331 12.02 -7.21 12.84
C ILE A 331 12.39 -7.72 14.22
N ASP A 332 13.52 -7.31 14.76
CA ASP A 332 14.04 -7.67 16.06
C ASP A 332 14.42 -6.38 16.81
N ALA A 333 13.64 -5.98 17.78
CA ALA A 333 13.81 -4.76 18.53
C ALA A 333 13.97 -5.07 20.03
N PRO A 334 15.09 -4.69 20.66
CA PRO A 334 15.23 -4.78 22.11
C PRO A 334 14.32 -3.74 22.78
N GLU A 335 13.56 -4.19 23.76
CA GLU A 335 12.75 -3.30 24.59
C GLU A 335 13.57 -2.88 25.82
N LYS A 336 13.76 -1.58 26.02
CA LYS A 336 14.39 -1.05 27.22
C LYS A 336 13.35 -0.97 28.33
N VAL A 337 13.19 -2.04 29.10
CA VAL A 337 12.43 -2.01 30.34
C VAL A 337 13.35 -1.56 31.47
N SER A 338 12.97 -0.50 32.18
CA SER A 338 13.71 0.02 33.33
C SER A 338 13.87 -1.09 34.40
N GLY A 339 15.07 -1.64 34.50
CA GLY A 339 15.49 -2.43 35.68
C GLY A 339 15.46 -3.96 35.60
N THR A 340 15.12 -4.59 34.48
CA THR A 340 15.15 -6.05 34.31
C THR A 340 15.50 -6.47 32.90
N GLN A 341 15.94 -7.76 32.75
CA GLN A 341 16.42 -8.36 31.50
C GLN A 341 15.83 -7.78 30.22
N ASP A 342 16.73 -7.50 29.24
CA ASP A 342 16.34 -7.04 27.90
C ASP A 342 15.28 -7.94 27.28
N LYS A 343 14.02 -7.54 27.35
CA LYS A 343 12.96 -8.17 26.58
C LYS A 343 13.19 -7.84 25.10
N ARG A 344 12.94 -8.79 24.23
CA ARG A 344 13.04 -8.62 22.78
C ARG A 344 11.68 -8.77 22.15
N SER A 345 11.27 -7.78 21.39
CA SER A 345 10.10 -7.86 20.53
C SER A 345 10.53 -8.39 19.16
N ILE A 346 9.95 -9.50 18.77
CA ILE A 346 10.19 -10.09 17.44
C ILE A 346 8.88 -10.04 16.66
N ALA A 347 8.94 -9.40 15.49
CA ALA A 347 7.85 -9.45 14.53
C ALA A 347 8.32 -10.16 13.26
N THR A 348 7.50 -11.05 12.74
CA THR A 348 7.72 -11.71 11.44
C THR A 348 6.50 -11.55 10.56
N ILE A 349 6.73 -11.41 9.25
CA ILE A 349 5.69 -11.40 8.24
C ILE A 349 6.18 -12.26 7.09
N ASP A 350 5.42 -13.29 6.74
CA ASP A 350 5.82 -14.22 5.68
C ASP A 350 5.85 -13.53 4.33
N ARG A 351 4.83 -12.70 4.02
CA ARG A 351 4.75 -11.97 2.76
C ARG A 351 3.93 -10.70 2.87
N ILE A 352 4.46 -9.62 2.31
CA ILE A 352 3.74 -8.39 1.99
C ILE A 352 3.69 -8.27 0.48
N GLU A 353 2.52 -7.99 -0.08
CA GLU A 353 2.34 -7.76 -1.50
C GLU A 353 1.62 -6.44 -1.76
N MET A 354 2.04 -5.74 -2.80
CA MET A 354 1.45 -4.49 -3.24
C MET A 354 1.40 -4.46 -4.76
N GLN A 355 0.23 -4.23 -5.32
CA GLN A 355 0.03 -3.98 -6.74
C GLN A 355 -0.52 -2.57 -6.90
N ILE A 356 0.06 -1.80 -7.81
CA ILE A 356 -0.37 -0.44 -8.11
C ILE A 356 -0.65 -0.37 -9.61
N GLU A 357 -1.79 0.21 -9.98
CA GLU A 357 -2.14 0.55 -11.36
C GLU A 357 -2.83 1.91 -11.38
N GLY A 358 -2.08 2.94 -11.77
CA GLY A 358 -2.54 4.32 -11.66
C GLY A 358 -2.89 4.68 -10.20
N TYR A 359 -4.14 5.07 -9.98
CA TYR A 359 -4.67 5.40 -8.65
C TYR A 359 -5.24 4.20 -7.88
N LYS A 360 -5.15 2.99 -8.42
CA LYS A 360 -5.65 1.77 -7.77
C LYS A 360 -4.53 0.99 -7.14
N THR A 361 -4.78 0.49 -5.93
CA THR A 361 -3.79 -0.27 -5.16
C THR A 361 -4.44 -1.50 -4.54
N ASP A 362 -3.82 -2.66 -4.75
CA ASP A 362 -4.04 -3.85 -3.96
C ASP A 362 -2.93 -3.97 -2.93
N PHE A 363 -3.28 -4.28 -1.70
CA PHE A 363 -2.32 -4.55 -0.64
C PHE A 363 -2.70 -5.84 0.08
N GLY A 364 -1.70 -6.66 0.41
CA GLY A 364 -1.84 -7.90 1.16
C GLY A 364 -0.69 -8.11 2.14
N LEU A 365 -1.02 -8.56 3.33
CA LEU A 365 -0.09 -8.98 4.38
C LEU A 365 -0.48 -10.40 4.80
N HIS A 366 0.48 -11.31 4.82
CA HIS A 366 0.25 -12.72 5.11
C HIS A 366 1.22 -13.23 6.16
N GLY A 367 0.74 -14.04 7.08
CA GLY A 367 1.55 -14.73 8.09
C GLY A 367 2.25 -13.78 9.05
N MET A 368 1.53 -12.83 9.67
CA MET A 368 2.10 -11.96 10.69
C MET A 368 2.14 -12.66 12.05
N SER A 369 3.30 -12.59 12.70
CA SER A 369 3.49 -13.00 14.10
C SER A 369 4.29 -11.95 14.83
N VAL A 370 3.76 -11.44 15.94
CA VAL A 370 4.46 -10.53 16.84
C VAL A 370 4.52 -11.19 18.21
N ALA A 371 5.71 -11.28 18.79
CA ALA A 371 5.94 -11.84 20.10
C ALA A 371 6.81 -10.89 20.94
N ASN A 372 6.37 -10.63 22.18
CA ASN A 372 7.12 -9.84 23.16
C ASN A 372 6.92 -10.47 24.56
N GLY A 373 7.87 -11.29 25.00
CA GLY A 373 7.73 -12.07 26.22
C GLY A 373 6.54 -13.03 26.15
N GLU A 374 5.52 -12.82 26.98
CA GLU A 374 4.28 -13.60 26.99
C GLU A 374 3.22 -13.06 26.00
N ASP A 375 3.41 -11.85 25.49
CA ASP A 375 2.48 -11.22 24.56
C ASP A 375 2.65 -11.77 23.15
N LYS A 376 1.52 -12.07 22.50
CA LYS A 376 1.50 -12.68 21.18
C LYS A 376 0.34 -12.15 20.34
N VAL A 377 0.65 -11.80 19.11
CA VAL A 377 -0.35 -11.47 18.09
C VAL A 377 -0.04 -12.28 16.84
N LEU A 378 -1.00 -13.05 16.38
CA LEU A 378 -0.93 -13.79 15.10
C LEU A 378 -2.01 -13.27 14.18
N MET A 379 -1.73 -13.25 12.90
CA MET A 379 -2.69 -12.92 11.85
C MET A 379 -2.31 -13.67 10.56
N GLU A 380 -3.23 -14.43 10.01
CA GLU A 380 -3.00 -15.18 8.77
C GLU A 380 -2.99 -14.26 7.56
N GLU A 381 -3.95 -13.34 7.47
CA GLU A 381 -4.09 -12.42 6.35
C GLU A 381 -4.73 -11.09 6.79
N ALA A 382 -4.19 -9.98 6.26
CA ALA A 382 -4.89 -8.71 6.14
C ALA A 382 -4.73 -8.22 4.70
N SER A 383 -5.85 -7.91 4.03
CA SER A 383 -5.80 -7.48 2.63
C SER A 383 -6.85 -6.42 2.31
N ILE A 384 -6.49 -5.56 1.35
CA ILE A 384 -7.39 -4.61 0.72
C ILE A 384 -7.23 -4.72 -0.80
N LYS A 385 -8.34 -4.80 -1.54
CA LYS A 385 -8.37 -4.95 -2.99
C LYS A 385 -9.06 -3.79 -3.65
N ALA A 386 -8.53 -3.38 -4.81
CA ALA A 386 -9.04 -2.29 -5.63
C ALA A 386 -9.25 -1.00 -4.82
N PHE A 387 -8.31 -0.67 -3.91
CA PHE A 387 -8.31 0.58 -3.19
C PHE A 387 -8.06 1.72 -4.17
N ASP A 388 -9.07 2.55 -4.40
CA ASP A 388 -9.09 3.56 -5.46
C ASP A 388 -9.01 4.98 -4.89
N TRP A 389 -7.92 5.67 -5.21
CA TRP A 389 -7.62 7.04 -4.82
C TRP A 389 -8.11 8.09 -5.82
N THR A 390 -8.78 7.70 -6.91
CA THR A 390 -9.16 8.61 -7.99
C THR A 390 -10.02 9.77 -7.46
N LEU A 391 -11.10 9.45 -6.74
CA LEU A 391 -11.98 10.49 -6.17
C LEU A 391 -11.26 11.38 -5.14
N PRO A 392 -10.52 10.84 -4.15
CA PRO A 392 -9.73 11.66 -3.26
C PRO A 392 -8.72 12.58 -3.95
N ALA A 393 -8.06 12.09 -5.00
CA ALA A 393 -7.10 12.87 -5.78
C ALA A 393 -7.79 14.04 -6.52
N GLU A 394 -8.92 13.76 -7.18
CA GLU A 394 -9.75 14.80 -7.81
C GLU A 394 -10.32 15.80 -6.78
N GLY A 395 -10.81 15.30 -5.66
CA GLY A 395 -11.32 16.10 -4.55
C GLY A 395 -10.24 17.03 -3.99
N LEU A 396 -9.05 16.51 -3.76
CA LEU A 396 -7.89 17.27 -3.29
C LEU A 396 -7.51 18.38 -4.28
N SER A 397 -7.48 18.07 -5.57
CA SER A 397 -7.18 19.05 -6.62
C SER A 397 -8.20 20.20 -6.65
N LYS A 398 -9.48 19.89 -6.49
CA LYS A 398 -10.57 20.88 -6.42
C LYS A 398 -10.49 21.70 -5.13
N ALA A 399 -10.36 21.04 -3.98
CA ALA A 399 -10.30 21.69 -2.67
C ALA A 399 -9.09 22.62 -2.52
N ALA A 400 -7.95 22.24 -3.11
CA ALA A 400 -6.73 23.07 -3.07
C ALA A 400 -6.88 24.42 -3.77
N ALA A 401 -7.84 24.55 -4.68
CA ALA A 401 -8.16 25.79 -5.38
C ALA A 401 -9.13 26.71 -4.61
N LEU A 402 -9.74 26.23 -3.53
CA LEU A 402 -10.77 26.95 -2.76
C LEU A 402 -10.15 27.82 -1.66
N GLU A 403 -10.84 28.91 -1.36
CA GLU A 403 -10.55 29.72 -0.18
C GLU A 403 -11.06 29.03 1.10
N PRO A 404 -10.54 29.38 2.31
CA PRO A 404 -10.92 28.74 3.56
C PRO A 404 -12.44 28.71 3.85
N ASP A 405 -13.15 29.76 3.46
CA ASP A 405 -14.62 29.86 3.66
C ASP A 405 -15.38 28.88 2.74
N GLU A 406 -14.89 28.67 1.52
CA GLU A 406 -15.47 27.74 0.56
C GLU A 406 -15.17 26.27 0.92
N LEU A 407 -14.01 26.01 1.54
CA LEU A 407 -13.63 24.69 2.05
C LEU A 407 -14.62 24.14 3.09
N ALA A 408 -15.22 25.03 3.91
CA ALA A 408 -16.20 24.63 4.92
C ALA A 408 -17.46 23.99 4.32
N THR A 409 -17.77 24.30 3.08
CA THR A 409 -18.95 23.77 2.34
C THR A 409 -18.58 22.71 1.31
N PHE A 410 -17.29 22.38 1.18
CA PHE A 410 -16.83 21.39 0.21
C PHE A 410 -17.36 19.98 0.53
N PRO A 411 -17.90 19.23 -0.44
CA PRO A 411 -18.46 17.90 -0.21
C PRO A 411 -17.40 16.90 0.25
N TYR A 412 -17.30 16.63 1.55
CA TYR A 412 -16.32 15.70 2.14
C TYR A 412 -16.34 14.29 1.51
N ARG A 413 -17.47 13.88 0.93
CA ARG A 413 -17.62 12.60 0.23
C ARG A 413 -16.66 12.44 -0.95
N GLN A 414 -16.18 13.55 -1.54
CA GLN A 414 -15.16 13.52 -2.60
C GLN A 414 -13.77 13.12 -2.10
N PHE A 415 -13.52 13.12 -0.79
CA PHE A 415 -12.27 12.64 -0.22
C PHE A 415 -12.29 11.18 0.20
N LEU A 416 -13.44 10.50 0.10
CA LEU A 416 -13.54 9.10 0.51
C LEU A 416 -12.95 8.20 -0.58
N PRO A 417 -11.89 7.44 -0.26
CA PRO A 417 -11.42 6.40 -1.17
C PRO A 417 -12.45 5.27 -1.25
N SER A 418 -12.50 4.59 -2.36
CA SER A 418 -13.27 3.37 -2.50
C SER A 418 -12.36 2.15 -2.49
N PHE A 419 -12.92 1.00 -2.14
CA PHE A 419 -12.27 -0.31 -2.26
C PHE A 419 -13.32 -1.36 -2.57
N GLU A 420 -12.89 -2.46 -3.17
CA GLU A 420 -13.81 -3.57 -3.46
C GLU A 420 -13.89 -4.55 -2.29
N ARG A 421 -12.75 -4.87 -1.67
CA ARG A 421 -12.69 -5.83 -0.56
C ARG A 421 -11.67 -5.43 0.49
N PHE A 422 -12.07 -5.55 1.74
CA PHE A 422 -11.19 -5.54 2.90
C PHE A 422 -11.36 -6.83 3.68
N ARG A 423 -10.28 -7.49 4.09
CA ARG A 423 -10.32 -8.75 4.82
C ARG A 423 -9.25 -8.80 5.90
N ILE A 424 -9.61 -9.39 7.04
CA ILE A 424 -8.70 -9.84 8.10
C ILE A 424 -9.10 -11.28 8.44
N SER A 425 -8.14 -12.21 8.51
CA SER A 425 -8.40 -13.59 8.91
C SER A 425 -7.32 -14.15 9.83
N GLY A 426 -7.72 -15.12 10.64
CA GLY A 426 -6.83 -15.84 11.54
C GLY A 426 -6.15 -14.94 12.58
N LEU A 427 -6.86 -13.92 13.11
CA LEU A 427 -6.33 -13.06 14.16
C LEU A 427 -6.45 -13.76 15.51
N ASP A 428 -5.32 -13.96 16.19
CA ASP A 428 -5.20 -14.42 17.58
C ASP A 428 -4.42 -13.37 18.36
N PHE A 429 -5.08 -12.73 19.31
CA PHE A 429 -4.56 -11.62 20.09
C PHE A 429 -4.53 -12.02 21.56
N ASP A 430 -3.34 -11.99 22.16
CA ASP A 430 -3.11 -12.31 23.57
C ASP A 430 -1.99 -11.41 24.10
N THR A 431 -2.34 -10.27 24.69
CA THR A 431 -1.39 -9.27 25.16
C THR A 431 -1.75 -8.76 26.56
N SER A 432 -0.74 -8.27 27.27
CA SER A 432 -0.92 -7.57 28.54
C SER A 432 -1.66 -6.24 28.29
N ALA A 433 -2.63 -5.91 29.13
CA ALA A 433 -3.28 -4.60 29.11
C ALA A 433 -2.26 -3.49 29.43
N PRO A 434 -2.40 -2.28 28.82
CA PRO A 434 -1.56 -1.15 29.17
C PRO A 434 -1.67 -0.84 30.68
N GLU A 435 -0.52 -0.60 31.33
CA GLU A 435 -0.51 -0.17 32.73
C GLU A 435 -1.27 1.16 32.87
N LYS A 436 -2.23 1.19 33.78
CA LYS A 436 -2.90 2.43 34.16
C LYS A 436 -1.90 3.32 34.91
N THR A 437 -1.59 4.47 34.39
CA THR A 437 -0.56 5.40 34.90
C THR A 437 -0.80 5.88 36.34
N ASP A 438 -1.99 5.72 36.90
CA ASP A 438 -2.41 6.29 38.17
C ASP A 438 -2.60 5.25 39.33
N GLU A 439 -2.39 3.97 39.05
CA GLU A 439 -2.49 2.93 40.09
C GLU A 439 -1.16 2.18 40.24
N PRO A 440 -0.66 1.96 41.49
CA PRO A 440 0.52 1.14 41.70
C PRO A 440 0.23 -0.30 41.23
N ALA A 441 1.10 -0.85 40.40
CA ALA A 441 0.99 -2.21 39.86
C ALA A 441 1.01 -3.25 41.01
N THR A 442 -0.16 -3.64 41.46
CA THR A 442 -0.34 -4.68 42.49
C THR A 442 -0.95 -5.92 41.81
N GLY A 443 -0.10 -6.76 41.19
CA GLY A 443 -0.56 -8.04 40.64
C GLY A 443 0.01 -8.35 39.24
N LYS A 444 -0.41 -9.49 38.69
CA LYS A 444 -0.15 -9.80 37.26
C LYS A 444 -0.94 -8.84 36.39
N PRO A 445 -0.35 -8.35 35.29
CA PRO A 445 -1.07 -7.49 34.37
C PRO A 445 -2.31 -8.23 33.82
N GLU A 446 -3.42 -7.51 33.74
CA GLU A 446 -4.63 -7.99 33.06
C GLU A 446 -4.30 -8.33 31.59
N ARG A 447 -4.87 -9.41 31.06
CA ARG A 447 -4.63 -9.82 29.69
C ARG A 447 -5.85 -9.58 28.83
N ILE A 448 -5.60 -8.95 27.67
CA ILE A 448 -6.58 -8.81 26.60
C ILE A 448 -6.39 -9.99 25.66
N LYS A 449 -7.40 -10.86 25.58
CA LYS A 449 -7.36 -12.05 24.75
C LYS A 449 -8.62 -12.19 23.91
N PHE A 450 -8.45 -12.35 22.60
CA PHE A 450 -9.53 -12.71 21.68
C PHE A 450 -8.97 -13.36 20.43
N ALA A 451 -9.80 -14.13 19.74
CA ALA A 451 -9.50 -14.66 18.43
C ALA A 451 -10.61 -14.29 17.43
N LEU A 452 -10.24 -14.03 16.21
CA LEU A 452 -11.17 -13.72 15.12
C LEU A 452 -10.82 -14.58 13.92
N LYS A 453 -11.74 -15.43 13.49
CA LYS A 453 -11.53 -16.30 12.33
C LYS A 453 -11.53 -15.53 11.03
N ASN A 454 -12.50 -14.67 10.81
CA ASN A 454 -12.61 -13.88 9.59
C ASN A 454 -13.43 -12.61 9.81
N PHE A 455 -12.96 -11.50 9.28
CA PHE A 455 -13.70 -10.27 9.06
C PHE A 455 -13.56 -9.87 7.60
N GLU A 456 -14.66 -9.63 6.91
CA GLU A 456 -14.64 -9.26 5.50
C GLU A 456 -15.69 -8.20 5.20
N THR A 457 -15.29 -7.20 4.43
CA THR A 457 -16.16 -6.19 3.85
C THR A 457 -15.98 -6.22 2.33
N VAL A 458 -17.08 -6.36 1.60
CA VAL A 458 -17.12 -6.30 0.12
C VAL A 458 -18.06 -5.20 -0.30
N LEU A 459 -17.58 -4.28 -1.12
CA LEU A 459 -18.28 -3.10 -1.62
C LEU A 459 -18.30 -3.14 -3.14
N LYS A 460 -19.49 -3.04 -3.75
CA LYS A 460 -19.63 -3.11 -5.21
C LYS A 460 -20.56 -2.01 -5.75
N ASN A 461 -20.49 -1.82 -7.06
CA ASN A 461 -21.37 -0.96 -7.83
C ASN A 461 -21.46 0.48 -7.26
N PRO A 462 -20.33 1.21 -7.12
CA PRO A 462 -20.37 2.54 -6.52
C PRO A 462 -21.10 3.54 -7.41
N VAL A 463 -21.96 4.37 -6.79
CA VAL A 463 -22.58 5.55 -7.39
C VAL A 463 -22.03 6.77 -6.66
N ASN A 464 -21.36 7.66 -7.39
CA ASN A 464 -20.65 8.81 -6.78
C ASN A 464 -19.70 8.37 -5.65
N GLY A 465 -18.97 7.26 -5.83
CA GLY A 465 -18.06 6.71 -4.82
C GLY A 465 -18.73 6.05 -3.60
N ILE A 466 -20.07 6.05 -3.52
CA ILE A 466 -20.84 5.39 -2.47
C ILE A 466 -21.20 3.99 -2.95
N PRO A 467 -20.74 2.92 -2.29
CA PRO A 467 -21.11 1.55 -2.64
C PRO A 467 -22.61 1.34 -2.51
N THR A 468 -23.22 0.72 -3.51
CA THR A 468 -24.66 0.39 -3.50
C THR A 468 -24.93 -1.05 -3.12
N ASP A 469 -23.94 -1.93 -3.28
CA ASP A 469 -23.98 -3.30 -2.80
C ASP A 469 -22.94 -3.45 -1.68
N LEU A 470 -23.39 -3.90 -0.52
CA LEU A 470 -22.57 -4.08 0.66
C LEU A 470 -22.70 -5.52 1.17
N GLU A 471 -21.58 -6.17 1.41
CA GLU A 471 -21.49 -7.37 2.21
C GLU A 471 -20.45 -7.11 3.31
N ASN A 472 -20.84 -7.26 4.58
CA ASN A 472 -19.93 -7.17 5.72
C ASN A 472 -20.21 -8.33 6.66
N LYS A 473 -19.19 -9.08 7.02
CA LYS A 473 -19.31 -10.25 7.89
C LYS A 473 -18.13 -10.36 8.85
N MET A 474 -18.44 -10.82 10.03
CA MET A 474 -17.49 -11.25 11.05
C MET A 474 -17.85 -12.68 11.44
N GLU A 475 -16.89 -13.58 11.38
CA GLU A 475 -17.07 -15.01 11.69
C GLU A 475 -16.21 -15.37 12.90
N ASP A 476 -16.83 -15.99 13.90
CA ASP A 476 -16.19 -16.56 15.09
C ASP A 476 -15.23 -15.59 15.79
N LEU A 477 -15.74 -14.44 16.26
CA LEU A 477 -15.07 -13.66 17.29
C LEU A 477 -15.19 -14.41 18.61
N VAL A 478 -14.10 -14.96 19.11
CA VAL A 478 -14.01 -15.73 20.35
C VAL A 478 -13.35 -14.89 21.42
N ILE A 479 -14.04 -14.63 22.51
CA ILE A 479 -13.54 -13.88 23.68
C ILE A 479 -13.58 -14.83 24.89
N PRO A 480 -12.43 -15.33 25.38
CA PRO A 480 -12.39 -16.11 26.61
C PRO A 480 -12.89 -15.27 27.80
N ILE A 481 -13.63 -15.90 28.71
CA ILE A 481 -14.12 -15.24 29.92
C ILE A 481 -13.08 -15.41 31.03
N PRO A 482 -12.44 -14.33 31.52
CA PRO A 482 -11.44 -14.40 32.58
C PRO A 482 -12.07 -14.88 33.90
N GLU A 483 -11.35 -15.71 34.66
CA GLU A 483 -11.84 -16.25 35.92
C GLU A 483 -11.99 -15.16 36.99
N ASP A 484 -11.12 -14.17 36.99
CA ASP A 484 -10.99 -13.14 38.03
C ASP A 484 -11.68 -11.81 37.72
N SER A 485 -12.25 -11.62 36.49
CA SER A 485 -12.89 -10.36 36.10
C SER A 485 -14.30 -10.23 36.70
N SER A 486 -14.56 -9.14 37.40
CA SER A 486 -15.91 -8.82 37.91
C SER A 486 -16.91 -8.51 36.80
N GLU A 487 -16.45 -7.97 35.68
CA GLU A 487 -17.28 -7.62 34.54
C GLU A 487 -17.94 -8.83 33.88
N PHE A 488 -17.32 -10.00 33.95
CA PHE A 488 -17.83 -11.26 33.41
C PHE A 488 -18.47 -12.17 34.47
N ALA A 489 -18.78 -11.66 35.63
CA ALA A 489 -19.35 -12.48 36.72
C ALA A 489 -20.68 -13.14 36.32
N GLU A 490 -21.57 -12.43 35.65
CA GLU A 490 -22.84 -12.97 35.15
C GLU A 490 -22.64 -14.05 34.11
N ALA A 491 -21.72 -13.83 33.14
CA ALA A 491 -21.41 -14.81 32.10
C ALA A 491 -20.85 -16.13 32.73
N ARG A 492 -20.00 -16.03 33.76
CA ARG A 492 -19.53 -17.21 34.51
C ARG A 492 -20.67 -17.90 35.28
N ALA A 493 -21.56 -17.13 35.91
CA ALA A 493 -22.72 -17.69 36.60
C ALA A 493 -23.66 -18.43 35.63
N LEU A 494 -23.73 -18.01 34.37
CA LEU A 494 -24.41 -18.73 33.29
C LEU A 494 -23.67 -19.99 32.83
N GLY A 495 -22.43 -20.20 33.26
CA GLY A 495 -21.59 -21.34 32.90
C GLY A 495 -20.83 -21.16 31.60
N LEU A 496 -20.75 -19.95 31.08
CA LEU A 496 -20.01 -19.63 29.85
C LEU A 496 -18.51 -19.56 30.16
N LYS A 497 -17.70 -20.16 29.30
CA LYS A 497 -16.24 -20.12 29.37
C LYS A 497 -15.65 -19.17 28.32
N GLU A 498 -16.39 -18.92 27.27
CA GLU A 498 -16.06 -18.04 26.16
C GLU A 498 -17.33 -17.45 25.57
N LEU A 499 -17.22 -16.30 24.94
CA LEU A 499 -18.25 -15.73 24.07
C LEU A 499 -17.81 -15.93 22.62
N THR A 500 -18.63 -16.59 21.81
CA THR A 500 -18.39 -16.74 20.38
C THR A 500 -19.50 -16.00 19.63
N LEU A 501 -19.11 -15.00 18.85
CA LEU A 501 -20.02 -14.11 18.13
C LEU A 501 -19.69 -14.06 16.65
N SER A 502 -20.71 -14.10 15.82
CA SER A 502 -20.60 -13.86 14.39
C SER A 502 -21.74 -12.92 13.96
N TYR A 503 -21.48 -12.07 12.98
CA TYR A 503 -22.53 -11.28 12.34
C TYR A 503 -22.35 -11.25 10.82
N ALA A 504 -23.45 -10.97 10.11
CA ALA A 504 -23.42 -10.69 8.69
C ALA A 504 -24.42 -9.59 8.35
N LEU A 505 -24.01 -8.68 7.48
CA LEU A 505 -24.81 -7.63 6.88
C LEU A 505 -24.65 -7.72 5.37
N SER A 506 -25.78 -7.78 4.63
CA SER A 506 -25.76 -7.80 3.17
C SER A 506 -26.94 -7.00 2.62
N SER A 507 -26.64 -6.08 1.71
CA SER A 507 -27.65 -5.29 1.00
C SER A 507 -27.25 -5.08 -0.45
N ALA A 508 -28.27 -4.83 -1.31
CA ALA A 508 -28.05 -4.49 -2.70
C ALA A 508 -29.13 -3.54 -3.21
N TRP A 509 -28.71 -2.53 -3.94
CA TRP A 509 -29.59 -1.57 -4.57
C TRP A 509 -29.89 -1.96 -6.03
N ASP A 510 -31.15 -1.82 -6.41
CA ASP A 510 -31.63 -1.98 -7.77
C ASP A 510 -32.07 -0.62 -8.31
N GLU A 511 -31.24 -0.03 -9.17
CA GLU A 511 -31.50 1.28 -9.78
C GLU A 511 -32.82 1.28 -10.58
N LYS A 512 -33.11 0.20 -11.34
CA LYS A 512 -34.29 0.13 -12.21
C LYS A 512 -35.61 0.18 -11.45
N ASN A 513 -35.60 -0.44 -10.28
CA ASN A 513 -36.79 -0.54 -9.41
C ASN A 513 -36.74 0.49 -8.27
N SER A 514 -35.68 1.34 -8.18
CA SER A 514 -35.44 2.25 -7.07
C SER A 514 -35.63 1.57 -5.71
N SER A 515 -35.06 0.38 -5.55
CA SER A 515 -35.25 -0.45 -4.37
C SER A 515 -33.95 -0.92 -3.77
N LEU A 516 -33.90 -1.05 -2.44
CA LEU A 516 -32.79 -1.61 -1.69
C LEU A 516 -33.27 -2.91 -1.01
N ALA A 517 -32.69 -4.03 -1.42
CA ALA A 517 -32.87 -5.29 -0.73
C ALA A 517 -31.87 -5.38 0.43
N ILE A 518 -32.36 -5.41 1.66
CA ILE A 518 -31.62 -5.88 2.83
C ILE A 518 -31.71 -7.40 2.79
N ARG A 519 -30.66 -8.03 2.23
CA ARG A 519 -30.64 -9.49 2.06
C ARG A 519 -30.49 -10.19 3.38
N GLN A 520 -29.70 -9.59 4.29
CA GLN A 520 -29.38 -10.17 5.57
C GLN A 520 -28.84 -9.12 6.53
N ILE A 521 -29.33 -9.12 7.75
CA ILE A 521 -28.71 -8.59 8.96
C ILE A 521 -28.81 -9.72 9.97
N SER A 522 -27.70 -10.33 10.36
CA SER A 522 -27.76 -11.47 11.29
C SER A 522 -26.70 -11.38 12.35
N VAL A 523 -27.03 -11.89 13.52
CA VAL A 523 -26.12 -12.14 14.64
C VAL A 523 -26.29 -13.59 15.07
N SER A 524 -25.19 -14.28 15.29
CA SER A 524 -25.20 -15.63 15.81
C SER A 524 -24.13 -15.82 16.88
N GLY A 525 -24.35 -16.76 17.79
CA GLY A 525 -23.41 -17.11 18.85
C GLY A 525 -23.54 -18.59 19.20
N LYS A 526 -22.44 -19.14 19.70
CA LYS A 526 -22.43 -20.48 20.27
C LYS A 526 -23.40 -20.54 21.45
N ASP A 527 -24.20 -21.57 21.54
CA ASP A 527 -25.20 -21.78 22.59
C ASP A 527 -26.33 -20.73 22.65
N PHE A 528 -26.41 -19.86 21.62
CA PHE A 528 -27.47 -18.85 21.45
C PHE A 528 -28.33 -19.13 20.23
N GLY A 529 -27.69 -19.52 19.12
CA GLY A 529 -28.32 -19.69 17.82
C GLY A 529 -28.11 -18.47 16.93
N ARG A 530 -29.10 -18.22 16.02
CA ARG A 530 -28.99 -17.16 15.02
C ARG A 530 -30.26 -16.36 14.92
N ILE A 531 -30.13 -15.05 15.02
CA ILE A 531 -31.17 -14.07 14.68
C ILE A 531 -30.82 -13.46 13.32
N GLU A 532 -31.81 -13.39 12.43
CA GLU A 532 -31.67 -12.84 11.10
C GLU A 532 -32.84 -11.92 10.76
N LEU A 533 -32.52 -10.77 10.17
CA LEU A 533 -33.47 -9.82 9.61
C LEU A 533 -33.17 -9.66 8.12
N SER A 534 -34.19 -9.68 7.29
CA SER A 534 -34.14 -9.31 5.88
C SER A 534 -35.30 -8.41 5.52
N GLY A 535 -35.22 -7.68 4.40
CA GLY A 535 -36.27 -6.75 4.05
C GLY A 535 -36.11 -6.11 2.68
N LEU A 536 -37.15 -5.38 2.26
CA LEU A 536 -37.16 -4.65 1.01
C LEU A 536 -37.64 -3.23 1.24
N LEU A 537 -36.80 -2.26 0.84
CA LEU A 537 -37.14 -0.85 0.79
C LEU A 537 -37.37 -0.42 -0.65
N SER A 538 -38.32 0.47 -0.90
CA SER A 538 -38.53 1.14 -2.19
C SER A 538 -38.37 2.64 -2.06
N GLY A 539 -38.32 3.36 -3.20
CA GLY A 539 -38.11 4.79 -3.22
C GLY A 539 -36.68 5.22 -3.01
N ILE A 540 -35.71 4.29 -3.05
CA ILE A 540 -34.28 4.60 -3.01
C ILE A 540 -33.84 5.02 -4.41
N THR A 541 -33.91 6.30 -4.70
CA THR A 541 -33.54 6.85 -6.00
C THR A 541 -32.03 7.19 -6.06
N LYS A 542 -31.52 7.54 -7.24
CA LYS A 542 -30.10 7.87 -7.44
C LYS A 542 -29.64 9.09 -6.63
N GLU A 543 -30.58 10.02 -6.35
CA GLU A 543 -30.34 11.23 -5.55
C GLU A 543 -29.93 10.89 -4.12
N PHE A 544 -30.31 9.71 -3.60
CA PHE A 544 -29.87 9.22 -2.29
C PHE A 544 -28.33 9.11 -2.20
N PHE A 545 -27.68 8.85 -3.33
CA PHE A 545 -26.23 8.74 -3.45
C PHE A 545 -25.59 10.03 -3.99
N SER A 546 -26.26 11.18 -3.86
CA SER A 546 -25.73 12.47 -4.32
C SER A 546 -24.56 12.95 -3.45
N PHE A 547 -23.61 13.64 -4.06
CA PHE A 547 -22.61 14.44 -3.31
C PHE A 547 -23.26 15.62 -2.59
N ASP A 548 -24.33 16.18 -3.16
CA ASP A 548 -25.13 17.22 -2.51
C ASP A 548 -25.93 16.61 -1.35
N VAL A 549 -25.57 17.01 -0.15
CA VAL A 549 -26.15 16.53 1.11
C VAL A 549 -27.65 16.87 1.19
N ALA A 550 -28.06 18.04 0.69
CA ALA A 550 -29.46 18.46 0.71
C ALA A 550 -30.33 17.55 -0.19
N ASN A 551 -29.84 17.23 -1.39
CA ASN A 551 -30.50 16.28 -2.29
C ASN A 551 -30.59 14.88 -1.67
N ALA A 552 -29.52 14.40 -1.04
CA ALA A 552 -29.50 13.11 -0.36
C ALA A 552 -30.49 13.05 0.81
N TYR A 553 -30.60 14.13 1.61
CA TYR A 553 -31.60 14.22 2.68
C TYR A 553 -33.03 14.30 2.13
N ALA A 554 -33.27 15.03 1.06
CA ALA A 554 -34.59 15.09 0.43
C ALA A 554 -35.03 13.71 -0.06
N ALA A 555 -34.10 12.90 -0.61
CA ALA A 555 -34.37 11.54 -1.06
C ALA A 555 -34.79 10.59 0.07
N LEU A 556 -34.43 10.85 1.34
CA LEU A 556 -34.87 10.04 2.49
C LEU A 556 -36.39 10.02 2.65
N PHE A 557 -37.08 11.10 2.29
CA PHE A 557 -38.54 11.18 2.41
C PHE A 557 -39.30 10.29 1.40
N SER A 558 -38.60 9.83 0.35
CA SER A 558 -39.18 8.88 -0.62
C SER A 558 -39.03 7.43 -0.20
N VAL A 559 -38.24 7.14 0.84
CA VAL A 559 -37.96 5.78 1.29
C VAL A 559 -39.21 5.14 1.94
N MET A 560 -39.58 3.95 1.50
CA MET A 560 -40.71 3.21 2.00
C MET A 560 -40.34 1.76 2.30
N GLY A 561 -40.73 1.26 3.48
CA GLY A 561 -40.59 -0.15 3.87
C GLY A 561 -41.69 -1.02 3.27
N ARG A 562 -41.32 -1.99 2.43
CA ARG A 562 -42.27 -2.90 1.79
C ARG A 562 -42.47 -4.20 2.54
N GLU A 563 -41.38 -4.78 2.98
CA GLU A 563 -41.38 -6.09 3.64
C GLU A 563 -40.20 -6.16 4.63
N ILE A 564 -40.44 -6.78 5.77
CA ILE A 564 -39.42 -7.17 6.74
C ILE A 564 -39.70 -8.61 7.19
N LYS A 565 -38.66 -9.42 7.22
CA LYS A 565 -38.71 -10.80 7.70
C LYS A 565 -37.68 -10.96 8.82
N PHE A 566 -38.18 -11.43 9.96
CA PHE A 566 -37.38 -11.80 11.12
C PHE A 566 -37.33 -13.33 11.23
N THR A 567 -36.19 -13.91 11.48
CA THR A 567 -36.03 -15.34 11.74
C THR A 567 -35.11 -15.52 12.97
N TRP A 568 -35.54 -16.31 13.94
CA TRP A 568 -34.72 -16.75 15.06
C TRP A 568 -34.66 -18.28 15.04
N LYS A 569 -33.45 -18.79 14.75
CA LYS A 569 -33.11 -20.21 14.95
C LYS A 569 -32.46 -20.35 16.31
N ASP A 570 -33.19 -20.93 17.26
CA ASP A 570 -32.73 -21.17 18.60
C ASP A 570 -31.78 -22.38 18.65
N GLU A 571 -30.61 -22.21 19.25
CA GLU A 571 -29.63 -23.28 19.53
C GLU A 571 -29.19 -23.24 21.01
N GLY A 572 -30.09 -22.80 21.92
CA GLY A 572 -29.85 -22.66 23.34
C GLY A 572 -30.14 -21.26 23.89
N GLY A 573 -30.46 -20.27 23.06
CA GLY A 573 -30.67 -18.88 23.46
C GLY A 573 -31.85 -18.74 24.43
N VAL A 574 -32.98 -19.43 24.18
CA VAL A 574 -34.11 -19.42 25.11
C VAL A 574 -33.76 -20.03 26.46
N ALA A 575 -32.93 -21.09 26.49
CA ALA A 575 -32.43 -21.67 27.73
C ALA A 575 -31.48 -20.70 28.47
N LEU A 576 -30.59 -20.02 27.74
CA LEU A 576 -29.68 -19.03 28.31
C LEU A 576 -30.45 -17.84 28.92
N LEU A 577 -31.46 -17.30 28.19
CA LEU A 577 -32.34 -16.23 28.69
C LEU A 577 -33.12 -16.67 29.93
N THR A 578 -33.57 -17.93 29.96
CA THR A 578 -34.26 -18.52 31.14
C THR A 578 -33.32 -18.57 32.35
N LYS A 579 -32.06 -19.01 32.20
CA LYS A 579 -31.06 -19.00 33.26
C LYS A 579 -30.75 -17.59 33.74
N LEU A 580 -30.58 -16.63 32.82
CA LEU A 580 -30.35 -15.23 33.16
C LEU A 580 -31.50 -14.67 33.98
N TYR A 581 -32.76 -14.92 33.58
CA TYR A 581 -33.95 -14.52 34.33
C TYR A 581 -33.99 -15.16 35.72
N ALA A 582 -33.64 -16.45 35.81
CA ALA A 582 -33.57 -17.18 37.09
C ALA A 582 -32.55 -16.56 38.05
N LEU A 583 -31.34 -16.24 37.56
CA LEU A 583 -30.27 -15.57 38.33
C LEU A 583 -30.70 -14.18 38.79
N GLN A 584 -31.25 -13.34 37.92
CA GLN A 584 -31.65 -11.97 38.25
C GLN A 584 -32.81 -11.93 39.28
N ASN A 585 -33.73 -12.91 39.25
CA ASN A 585 -34.86 -12.98 40.16
C ASN A 585 -34.61 -13.91 41.38
N ASN A 586 -33.43 -14.49 41.48
CA ASN A 586 -33.06 -15.42 42.55
C ASN A 586 -34.03 -16.59 42.73
N ILE A 587 -34.44 -17.20 41.62
CA ILE A 587 -35.37 -18.36 41.54
C ILE A 587 -34.69 -19.53 40.81
N SER A 588 -35.25 -20.74 40.95
CA SER A 588 -34.73 -21.88 40.18
C SER A 588 -35.04 -21.77 38.69
N GLU A 589 -34.21 -22.38 37.84
CA GLU A 589 -34.43 -22.41 36.36
C GLU A 589 -35.81 -23.01 36.01
N ALA A 590 -36.28 -24.03 36.78
CA ALA A 590 -37.58 -24.64 36.60
C ALA A 590 -38.72 -23.63 36.86
N GLN A 591 -38.61 -22.84 37.93
CA GLN A 591 -39.55 -21.76 38.25
C GLN A 591 -39.51 -20.66 37.19
N ALA A 592 -38.32 -20.23 36.78
CA ALA A 592 -38.14 -19.24 35.72
C ALA A 592 -38.80 -19.70 34.41
N ARG A 593 -38.57 -20.93 33.98
CA ARG A 593 -39.16 -21.50 32.80
C ARG A 593 -40.70 -21.52 32.89
N THR A 594 -41.24 -21.95 34.03
CA THR A 594 -42.69 -21.96 34.22
C THR A 594 -43.27 -20.55 34.15
N THR A 595 -42.65 -19.59 34.87
CA THR A 595 -43.10 -18.18 34.87
C THR A 595 -43.07 -17.56 33.50
N LEU A 596 -41.98 -17.75 32.75
CA LEU A 596 -41.82 -17.19 31.38
C LEU A 596 -42.82 -17.84 30.41
N THR A 597 -43.04 -19.18 30.51
CA THR A 597 -43.96 -19.89 29.65
C THR A 597 -45.42 -19.50 29.92
N LEU A 598 -45.84 -19.46 31.20
CA LEU A 598 -47.19 -19.05 31.57
C LEU A 598 -47.43 -17.56 31.25
N GLY A 599 -46.47 -16.70 31.60
CA GLY A 599 -46.57 -15.27 31.32
C GLY A 599 -46.66 -14.97 29.81
N ALA A 600 -45.82 -15.61 28.99
CA ALA A 600 -45.87 -15.49 27.54
C ALA A 600 -47.23 -16.01 26.99
N SER A 601 -47.67 -17.19 27.42
CA SER A 601 -48.95 -17.76 26.95
C SER A 601 -50.13 -16.85 27.30
N PHE A 602 -50.18 -16.31 28.52
CA PHE A 602 -51.24 -15.39 28.94
C PHE A 602 -51.26 -14.12 28.13
N LEU A 603 -50.06 -13.49 27.97
CA LEU A 603 -49.93 -12.26 27.18
C LEU A 603 -50.33 -12.47 25.71
N MET A 604 -49.94 -13.61 25.11
CA MET A 604 -50.27 -13.94 23.73
C MET A 604 -51.77 -14.17 23.56
N GLN A 605 -52.44 -14.84 24.49
CA GLN A 605 -53.90 -15.03 24.47
C GLN A 605 -54.64 -13.70 24.61
N GLN A 606 -54.18 -12.80 25.48
CA GLN A 606 -54.78 -11.48 25.63
C GLN A 606 -54.65 -10.69 24.34
N LEU A 607 -53.44 -10.62 23.74
CA LEU A 607 -53.22 -9.92 22.47
C LEU A 607 -54.04 -10.52 21.34
N ALA A 608 -54.18 -11.83 21.25
CA ALA A 608 -55.00 -12.49 20.23
C ALA A 608 -56.52 -12.21 20.41
N ALA A 609 -56.98 -12.03 21.64
CA ALA A 609 -58.36 -11.67 21.93
C ALA A 609 -58.69 -10.22 21.56
N GLU A 610 -57.78 -9.30 21.92
CA GLU A 610 -57.92 -7.86 21.63
C GLU A 610 -57.69 -7.53 20.14
N ARG A 611 -56.82 -8.31 19.47
CA ARG A 611 -56.41 -8.09 18.07
C ARG A 611 -56.40 -9.41 17.29
N PRO A 612 -57.55 -9.85 16.73
CA PRO A 612 -57.70 -11.14 16.02
C PRO A 612 -56.71 -11.30 14.84
N GLN A 613 -56.26 -10.18 14.23
CA GLN A 613 -55.28 -10.19 13.15
C GLN A 613 -53.90 -10.66 13.59
N LEU A 614 -53.59 -10.62 14.88
CA LEU A 614 -52.33 -11.11 15.44
C LEU A 614 -52.36 -12.57 15.87
N ARG A 615 -53.51 -13.26 15.77
CA ARG A 615 -53.66 -14.63 16.28
C ARG A 615 -52.57 -15.58 15.75
N GLY A 616 -52.33 -15.58 14.43
CA GLY A 616 -51.28 -16.42 13.85
C GLY A 616 -49.87 -16.13 14.38
N ALA A 617 -49.58 -14.87 14.63
CA ALA A 617 -48.28 -14.45 15.19
C ALA A 617 -48.14 -14.84 16.67
N THR A 618 -49.20 -14.64 17.46
CA THR A 618 -49.24 -15.01 18.89
C THR A 618 -49.16 -16.53 19.10
N ASP A 619 -49.87 -17.30 18.25
CA ASP A 619 -49.83 -18.76 18.29
C ASP A 619 -48.45 -19.31 17.95
N ALA A 620 -47.79 -18.77 16.92
CA ALA A 620 -46.42 -19.14 16.56
C ALA A 620 -45.41 -18.79 17.68
N LEU A 621 -45.51 -17.59 18.27
CA LEU A 621 -44.65 -17.18 19.36
C LEU A 621 -44.82 -18.04 20.61
N ALA A 622 -46.08 -18.36 20.96
CA ALA A 622 -46.38 -19.29 22.07
C ALA A 622 -45.81 -20.69 21.83
N ALA A 623 -45.93 -21.20 20.61
CA ALA A 623 -45.34 -22.48 20.21
C ALA A 623 -43.82 -22.48 20.32
N PHE A 624 -43.18 -21.42 19.88
CA PHE A 624 -41.72 -21.24 19.96
C PHE A 624 -41.20 -21.19 21.42
N VAL A 625 -41.92 -20.47 22.30
CA VAL A 625 -41.53 -20.41 23.74
C VAL A 625 -41.67 -21.78 24.41
N LEU A 626 -42.69 -22.54 24.05
CA LEU A 626 -42.91 -23.91 24.58
C LEU A 626 -41.86 -24.89 24.09
N LYS A 627 -41.56 -24.86 22.81
CA LYS A 627 -40.62 -25.74 22.13
C LYS A 627 -39.74 -24.89 21.20
N PRO A 628 -38.62 -24.37 21.74
CA PRO A 628 -37.71 -23.58 20.93
C PRO A 628 -37.16 -24.36 19.72
N GLY A 629 -37.13 -23.70 18.57
CA GLY A 629 -36.68 -24.22 17.30
C GLY A 629 -36.44 -23.07 16.33
N THR A 630 -37.19 -22.95 15.25
CA THR A 630 -37.12 -21.81 14.33
C THR A 630 -38.40 -20.99 14.38
N LEU A 631 -38.31 -19.72 14.77
CA LEU A 631 -39.37 -18.74 14.68
C LEU A 631 -39.15 -17.85 13.45
N THR A 632 -40.15 -17.75 12.58
CA THR A 632 -40.14 -16.81 11.45
C THR A 632 -41.34 -15.88 11.56
N VAL A 633 -41.12 -14.56 11.43
CA VAL A 633 -42.16 -13.54 11.38
C VAL A 633 -41.92 -12.68 10.14
N THR A 634 -42.93 -12.56 9.29
CA THR A 634 -42.92 -11.72 8.09
C THR A 634 -43.98 -10.64 8.23
N VAL A 635 -43.56 -9.38 8.08
CA VAL A 635 -44.43 -8.20 8.06
C VAL A 635 -44.36 -7.57 6.68
N LYS A 636 -45.48 -7.46 6.00
CA LYS A 636 -45.58 -6.93 4.65
C LYS A 636 -46.54 -5.76 4.61
N ALA A 637 -46.17 -4.66 4.00
CA ALA A 637 -47.06 -3.53 3.79
C ALA A 637 -48.22 -3.91 2.84
N LYS A 638 -49.44 -3.56 3.22
CA LYS A 638 -50.62 -3.72 2.35
C LYS A 638 -50.58 -2.77 1.15
N ASN A 639 -49.98 -1.58 1.35
CA ASN A 639 -49.72 -0.66 0.25
C ASN A 639 -48.54 -1.20 -0.59
N PRO A 640 -48.70 -1.38 -1.91
CA PRO A 640 -47.64 -1.85 -2.79
C PRO A 640 -46.38 -1.00 -2.77
N ASN A 641 -46.48 0.30 -2.49
CA ASN A 641 -45.35 1.22 -2.39
C ASN A 641 -44.63 1.10 -1.05
N GLY A 642 -45.25 0.57 -0.02
CA GLY A 642 -44.68 0.39 1.32
C GLY A 642 -45.23 1.39 2.34
N LEU A 643 -44.61 1.42 3.52
CA LEU A 643 -44.86 2.36 4.61
C LEU A 643 -43.77 3.44 4.59
N GLY A 644 -44.19 4.70 4.52
CA GLY A 644 -43.28 5.84 4.49
C GLY A 644 -42.87 6.31 5.89
N ILE A 645 -41.95 7.27 5.93
CA ILE A 645 -41.40 7.83 7.16
C ILE A 645 -42.48 8.45 8.07
N PHE A 646 -43.57 8.99 7.49
CA PHE A 646 -44.68 9.56 8.26
C PHE A 646 -45.54 8.46 8.91
N ASP A 647 -45.70 7.28 8.28
CA ASP A 647 -46.33 6.14 8.90
C ASP A 647 -45.57 5.64 10.11
N LEU A 648 -44.21 5.59 9.98
CA LEU A 648 -43.33 5.20 11.07
C LEU A 648 -43.28 6.23 12.20
N ALA A 649 -43.32 7.52 11.86
CA ALA A 649 -43.40 8.59 12.85
C ALA A 649 -44.73 8.54 13.63
N ALA A 650 -45.86 8.27 12.97
CA ALA A 650 -47.13 8.06 13.66
C ALA A 650 -47.10 6.82 14.56
N ALA A 651 -46.47 5.72 14.11
CA ALA A 651 -46.30 4.50 14.88
C ALA A 651 -45.39 4.64 16.10
N SER A 652 -44.50 5.62 16.13
CA SER A 652 -43.66 5.89 17.32
C SER A 652 -44.49 6.39 18.51
N GLN A 653 -45.67 6.97 18.25
CA GLN A 653 -46.63 7.41 19.28
C GLN A 653 -47.66 6.32 19.61
N ASP A 654 -48.12 5.59 18.61
CA ASP A 654 -49.04 4.45 18.76
C ASP A 654 -48.65 3.35 17.75
N PRO A 655 -47.87 2.32 18.17
CA PRO A 655 -47.47 1.22 17.31
C PRO A 655 -48.63 0.45 16.70
N LEU A 656 -49.80 0.48 17.31
CA LEU A 656 -51.00 -0.26 16.86
C LEU A 656 -51.57 0.29 15.54
N ILE A 657 -51.26 1.54 15.20
CA ILE A 657 -51.71 2.16 13.92
C ILE A 657 -51.13 1.38 12.71
N LEU A 658 -49.97 0.74 12.85
CA LEU A 658 -49.41 -0.04 11.77
C LEU A 658 -50.17 -1.34 11.48
N LEU A 659 -50.86 -1.93 12.45
CA LEU A 659 -51.57 -3.20 12.27
C LEU A 659 -52.58 -3.17 11.13
N ASP A 660 -53.22 -2.03 10.91
CA ASP A 660 -54.18 -1.86 9.81
C ASP A 660 -53.52 -1.70 8.44
N LYS A 661 -52.21 -1.36 8.44
CA LYS A 661 -51.42 -1.07 7.24
C LYS A 661 -50.50 -2.23 6.81
N VAL A 662 -50.45 -3.31 7.60
CA VAL A 662 -49.56 -4.46 7.33
C VAL A 662 -50.31 -5.80 7.39
N ASP A 663 -49.75 -6.78 6.68
CA ASP A 663 -50.05 -8.20 6.85
C ASP A 663 -48.91 -8.85 7.65
N ILE A 664 -49.27 -9.59 8.70
CA ILE A 664 -48.31 -10.27 9.57
C ILE A 664 -48.53 -11.78 9.44
N GLN A 665 -47.46 -12.49 9.11
CA GLN A 665 -47.45 -13.95 9.06
C GLN A 665 -46.35 -14.45 9.99
N ALA A 666 -46.61 -15.48 10.78
CA ALA A 666 -45.59 -16.09 11.63
C ALA A 666 -45.73 -17.62 11.62
N ALA A 667 -44.62 -18.29 11.78
CA ALA A 667 -44.51 -19.73 11.90
C ALA A 667 -43.43 -20.11 12.92
N ALA A 668 -43.64 -21.19 13.67
CA ALA A 668 -42.65 -21.81 14.54
C ALA A 668 -42.53 -23.30 14.16
N GLU A 669 -41.28 -23.77 13.97
CA GLU A 669 -40.93 -25.15 13.57
C GLU A 669 -39.97 -25.78 14.59
#